data_44522eb1a9b18ee3e9a5c8a9400a59b0
#
_entry.id   44522eb1a9b18ee3e9a5c8a9400a59b0
#
_cell.length_a   1.000
_cell.length_b   1.000
_cell.length_c   1.000
_cell.angle_alpha   90.00
_cell.angle_beta   90.00
_cell.angle_gamma   90.00
#
_symmetry.space_group_name_H-M   'P 1'
#
loop_
_entity.id
_entity.type
_entity.pdbx_description
1 polymer ?
#
loop_
_entity_poly.entity_id
_entity_poly.type
_entity_poly.pdbx_seq_one_letter_code
_entity_poly.pdbx_strand_id
1 'polypeptide(L)'
;MKTLRGLAFRLFKSNKFIVFSSIVSIAISTMLVLSMVLFSFNAQGTLKSQLKQTYGEMDLSVGFDMDQGKILTSTLVEEIRQDKMVDKVSKVSIAHLNLNKLNTSVYTVGVENDYLAKSRYHFSKPLNSCSVAMNKSLAKALNIKIGDKVLIENRTYTLAETVKDLSATGVAPDMLILNQKNVKGYIQAKEKSSAEATYLLIKAHKNESALKLADRIKSYSKDLRIDIAEQDAGVQNNLQSLHTFIILLSALVLIITSLILISNFELLLYKMRNQFAIMRSIGAAAKQISKVITLQSTIINTVGTGVGFFLTFCSQRYLYSWLGKVSKISSSPSDFNVGTAIILTVVMFVIIQFFLLIPAYRSTKVLPLKTMQKNEKINYGFSKTRIVVFKVLLALSLFLVIGSQVFPTRGTYGPGMLLITVILVLLAFILIFPILVTKGLKWSLPYGQKIFGKEFYIAAKNLIPQVRKNTMIILIICGLIIITVFGSITFRTIQVNGLTYLKKEYVMPIIVETRSDNLKIDTEELTKKVEELPNVKSVSNISSQSTARLLTSENNTGVNYSVVDIKRLQQQGLLEQFPYNKKTTSNNRVVLSKKFAEKNNLKLGQTIHLGLYAQDQNGFYITEKIIPKGDYVISATPDHLLDHNQAFLDLKNNFEDLEFYRLYVDSKNVKAAVKEIEGLKSQYPELKVSSYDQSVKEANEMFYQRWGIFIVVIVTLAVSTMVGVFNSLANNIYSKRKEFAVLRAMGMTPKSIRKVILSQVNLYITIGVICGIVMGLLVTLILLLMDPGKFVIDYKTILSVVVSMLVVSTFLFSYVSRKISGQDLSIELTNDNK
;
A
#
# COMPACT_ATOMS: atom_id res chain seq x y z
N MET A 1 11.85 39.84 40.09
CA MET A 1 10.97 38.94 39.34
C MET A 1 9.54 39.44 39.40
N LYS A 2 9.10 40.17 38.40
CA LYS A 2 7.75 40.78 38.45
C LYS A 2 6.67 40.01 37.66
N THR A 3 7.04 38.92 36.92
CA THR A 3 6.07 38.21 36.08
C THR A 3 6.24 36.69 36.10
N LEU A 4 5.14 35.98 35.98
CA LEU A 4 5.10 34.49 35.80
C LEU A 4 5.89 34.03 34.56
N ARG A 5 5.96 34.85 33.49
CA ARG A 5 6.75 34.58 32.28
C ARG A 5 8.26 34.56 32.57
N GLY A 6 8.79 35.52 33.35
CA GLY A 6 10.20 35.54 33.76
C GLY A 6 10.60 34.33 34.60
N LEU A 7 9.68 33.80 35.44
CA LEU A 7 9.86 32.60 36.21
C LEU A 7 9.95 31.36 35.31
N ALA A 8 9.02 31.21 34.36
CA ALA A 8 9.02 30.10 33.41
C ALA A 8 10.34 30.00 32.61
N PHE A 9 10.87 31.17 32.19
CA PHE A 9 12.13 31.22 31.40
C PHE A 9 13.38 30.88 32.23
N ARG A 10 13.45 31.29 33.51
CA ARG A 10 14.54 30.89 34.41
C ARG A 10 14.54 29.38 34.69
N LEU A 11 13.38 28.76 34.83
CA LEU A 11 13.23 27.34 35.02
C LEU A 11 13.70 26.55 33.78
N PHE A 12 13.55 27.10 32.58
CA PHE A 12 14.14 26.50 31.36
C PHE A 12 15.68 26.53 31.41
N LYS A 13 16.27 27.67 31.83
CA LYS A 13 17.73 27.79 31.86
C LYS A 13 18.38 26.82 32.85
N SER A 14 17.67 26.39 33.91
CA SER A 14 18.15 25.36 34.84
C SER A 14 18.06 23.95 34.34
N ASN A 15 17.20 23.65 33.33
CA ASN A 15 16.93 22.30 32.81
C ASN A 15 17.17 22.22 31.29
N LYS A 16 18.19 22.90 30.77
CA LYS A 16 18.47 23.06 29.31
C LYS A 16 18.42 21.74 28.52
N PHE A 17 19.05 20.69 29.03
CA PHE A 17 19.14 19.40 28.31
C PHE A 17 17.76 18.73 28.10
N ILE A 18 16.88 18.74 29.13
CA ILE A 18 15.57 18.11 29.01
C ILE A 18 14.65 18.94 28.11
N VAL A 19 14.72 20.27 28.22
CA VAL A 19 13.96 21.18 27.36
C VAL A 19 14.39 20.99 25.91
N PHE A 20 15.70 20.95 25.63
CA PHE A 20 16.23 20.70 24.30
C PHE A 20 15.79 19.34 23.76
N SER A 21 15.92 18.27 24.55
CA SER A 21 15.48 16.91 24.17
C SER A 21 13.98 16.86 23.89
N SER A 22 13.16 17.57 24.66
CA SER A 22 11.71 17.65 24.43
C SER A 22 11.38 18.39 23.13
N ILE A 23 12.06 19.51 22.85
CA ILE A 23 11.91 20.25 21.58
C ILE A 23 12.31 19.37 20.40
N VAL A 24 13.45 18.68 20.48
CA VAL A 24 13.91 17.75 19.41
C VAL A 24 12.90 16.63 19.20
N SER A 25 12.39 16.02 20.26
CA SER A 25 11.37 14.96 20.15
C SER A 25 10.10 15.46 19.49
N ILE A 26 9.60 16.65 19.85
CA ILE A 26 8.43 17.27 19.21
C ILE A 26 8.72 17.57 17.73
N ALA A 27 9.90 18.13 17.45
CA ALA A 27 10.27 18.48 16.07
C ALA A 27 10.34 17.26 15.15
N ILE A 28 11.02 16.19 15.60
CA ILE A 28 11.10 14.93 14.83
C ILE A 28 9.71 14.32 14.65
N SER A 29 8.90 14.33 15.69
CA SER A 29 7.55 13.76 15.67
C SER A 29 6.63 14.53 14.73
N THR A 30 6.67 15.86 14.81
CA THR A 30 5.92 16.74 13.91
C THR A 30 6.39 16.56 12.47
N MET A 31 7.70 16.50 12.23
CA MET A 31 8.28 16.23 10.91
C MET A 31 7.77 14.90 10.33
N LEU A 32 7.77 13.82 11.12
CA LEU A 32 7.34 12.50 10.67
C LEU A 32 5.85 12.48 10.29
N VAL A 33 4.99 12.94 11.21
CA VAL A 33 3.55 12.93 10.96
C VAL A 33 3.18 13.85 9.79
N LEU A 34 3.74 15.06 9.75
CA LEU A 34 3.51 15.96 8.62
C LEU A 34 4.00 15.35 7.30
N SER A 35 5.21 14.79 7.27
CA SER A 35 5.75 14.17 6.05
C SER A 35 4.88 13.01 5.57
N MET A 36 4.37 12.17 6.47
CA MET A 36 3.50 11.05 6.12
C MET A 36 2.13 11.50 5.62
N VAL A 37 1.51 12.47 6.31
CA VAL A 37 0.19 12.97 5.90
C VAL A 37 0.29 13.74 4.59
N LEU A 38 1.32 14.58 4.42
CA LEU A 38 1.56 15.28 3.15
C LEU A 38 1.88 14.30 2.01
N PHE A 39 2.63 13.21 2.30
CA PHE A 39 2.84 12.15 1.32
C PHE A 39 1.51 11.49 0.89
N SER A 40 0.60 11.25 1.83
CA SER A 40 -0.73 10.73 1.52
C SER A 40 -1.53 11.67 0.62
N PHE A 41 -1.52 12.98 0.91
CA PHE A 41 -2.16 13.97 0.03
C PHE A 41 -1.48 14.08 -1.34
N ASN A 42 -0.16 14.01 -1.37
CA ASN A 42 0.60 14.03 -2.63
C ASN A 42 0.38 12.75 -3.45
N ALA A 43 0.25 11.59 -2.81
CA ALA A 43 -0.12 10.34 -3.46
C ALA A 43 -1.51 10.45 -4.12
N GLN A 44 -2.48 11.10 -3.47
CA GLN A 44 -3.78 11.43 -4.09
C GLN A 44 -3.62 12.38 -5.27
N GLY A 45 -2.79 13.41 -5.14
CA GLY A 45 -2.46 14.33 -6.24
C GLY A 45 -1.81 13.62 -7.42
N THR A 46 -0.87 12.72 -7.16
CA THR A 46 -0.21 11.89 -8.18
C THR A 46 -1.21 10.99 -8.87
N LEU A 47 -2.18 10.46 -8.15
CA LEU A 47 -3.24 9.62 -8.71
C LEU A 47 -4.25 10.40 -9.52
N LYS A 48 -4.66 11.59 -9.05
CA LYS A 48 -5.44 12.51 -9.89
C LYS A 48 -4.67 12.86 -11.17
N SER A 49 -3.34 12.99 -11.07
CA SER A 49 -2.47 13.18 -12.24
C SER A 49 -2.43 11.92 -13.13
N GLN A 50 -2.40 10.71 -12.56
CA GLN A 50 -2.47 9.46 -13.32
C GLN A 50 -3.86 9.25 -13.94
N LEU A 51 -4.94 9.52 -13.21
CA LEU A 51 -6.29 9.55 -13.77
C LEU A 51 -6.38 10.55 -14.92
N LYS A 52 -5.81 11.74 -14.76
CA LYS A 52 -5.73 12.75 -15.79
C LYS A 52 -4.86 12.32 -16.98
N GLN A 53 -3.82 11.54 -16.77
CA GLN A 53 -3.04 10.92 -17.83
C GLN A 53 -3.82 9.81 -18.54
N THR A 54 -4.64 9.04 -17.83
CA THR A 54 -5.40 7.93 -18.42
C THR A 54 -6.70 8.41 -19.05
N TYR A 55 -7.45 9.25 -18.35
CA TYR A 55 -8.81 9.69 -18.77
C TYR A 55 -8.87 11.11 -19.31
N GLY A 56 -7.76 11.86 -19.29
CA GLY A 56 -7.74 13.28 -19.67
C GLY A 56 -8.54 14.13 -18.70
N GLU A 57 -9.23 15.11 -19.25
CA GLU A 57 -10.08 16.06 -18.51
C GLU A 57 -11.56 15.63 -18.46
N MET A 58 -11.90 14.43 -18.93
CA MET A 58 -13.26 13.93 -18.84
C MET A 58 -13.58 13.46 -17.43
N ASP A 59 -14.83 13.61 -17.02
CA ASP A 59 -15.38 13.08 -15.76
C ASP A 59 -16.16 11.80 -16.00
N LEU A 60 -16.86 11.69 -17.14
CA LEU A 60 -17.67 10.54 -17.52
C LEU A 60 -17.41 10.13 -18.97
N SER A 61 -17.51 8.82 -19.23
CA SER A 61 -17.79 8.32 -20.58
C SER A 61 -19.18 7.68 -20.62
N VAL A 62 -19.95 7.95 -21.67
CA VAL A 62 -21.36 7.55 -21.79
C VAL A 62 -21.58 6.91 -23.14
N GLY A 63 -22.08 5.70 -23.15
CA GLY A 63 -22.40 4.94 -24.36
C GLY A 63 -23.36 3.81 -24.08
N PHE A 64 -23.50 2.90 -25.03
CA PHE A 64 -24.21 1.63 -24.84
C PHE A 64 -23.20 0.49 -24.88
N ASP A 65 -23.47 -0.61 -24.19
CA ASP A 65 -22.70 -1.82 -24.35
C ASP A 65 -22.94 -2.44 -25.74
N MET A 66 -21.90 -3.03 -26.31
CA MET A 66 -21.98 -3.57 -27.68
C MET A 66 -23.03 -4.69 -27.84
N ASP A 67 -23.29 -5.44 -26.76
CA ASP A 67 -24.27 -6.54 -26.72
C ASP A 67 -25.74 -6.07 -26.69
N GLN A 68 -25.98 -4.79 -26.46
CA GLN A 68 -27.35 -4.25 -26.36
C GLN A 68 -27.95 -3.88 -27.72
N GLY A 69 -27.16 -3.83 -28.78
CA GLY A 69 -27.60 -3.45 -30.11
C GLY A 69 -28.20 -2.04 -30.20
N LYS A 70 -27.95 -1.17 -29.20
CA LYS A 70 -28.43 0.20 -29.12
C LYS A 70 -27.34 1.17 -29.57
N ILE A 71 -27.78 2.28 -30.16
CA ILE A 71 -26.90 3.31 -30.71
C ILE A 71 -27.19 4.68 -30.08
N LEU A 72 -26.14 5.50 -29.96
CA LEU A 72 -26.28 6.90 -29.60
C LEU A 72 -26.88 7.70 -30.77
N THR A 73 -28.11 8.11 -30.61
CA THR A 73 -28.83 8.95 -31.62
C THR A 73 -28.45 10.42 -31.47
N SER A 74 -28.60 11.20 -32.53
CA SER A 74 -28.37 12.64 -32.47
C SER A 74 -29.25 13.37 -31.45
N THR A 75 -30.48 12.90 -31.25
CA THR A 75 -31.42 13.44 -30.26
C THR A 75 -30.90 13.24 -28.85
N LEU A 76 -30.47 12.00 -28.48
CA LEU A 76 -29.96 11.70 -27.15
C LEU A 76 -28.66 12.45 -26.85
N VAL A 77 -27.78 12.57 -27.85
CA VAL A 77 -26.55 13.34 -27.72
C VAL A 77 -26.81 14.81 -27.43
N GLU A 78 -27.82 15.38 -28.09
CA GLU A 78 -28.18 16.79 -27.89
C GLU A 78 -28.89 17.02 -26.55
N GLU A 79 -29.76 16.10 -26.10
CA GLU A 79 -30.34 16.13 -24.76
C GLU A 79 -29.26 16.11 -23.66
N ILE A 80 -28.25 15.23 -23.78
CA ILE A 80 -27.13 15.17 -22.83
C ILE A 80 -26.31 16.47 -22.89
N ARG A 81 -26.10 17.04 -24.09
CA ARG A 81 -25.33 18.29 -24.27
C ARG A 81 -26.02 19.49 -23.64
N GLN A 82 -27.33 19.54 -23.67
CA GLN A 82 -28.12 20.63 -23.10
C GLN A 82 -28.40 20.51 -21.59
N ASP A 83 -27.93 19.43 -20.95
CA ASP A 83 -28.09 19.27 -19.50
C ASP A 83 -27.32 20.35 -18.75
N LYS A 84 -27.96 20.95 -17.74
CA LYS A 84 -27.42 22.07 -16.92
C LYS A 84 -26.15 21.70 -16.13
N MET A 85 -25.90 20.42 -15.89
CA MET A 85 -24.73 19.94 -15.16
C MET A 85 -23.55 19.64 -16.09
N VAL A 86 -23.74 19.64 -17.40
CA VAL A 86 -22.74 19.33 -18.43
C VAL A 86 -22.03 20.60 -18.89
N ASP A 87 -20.72 20.65 -18.78
CA ASP A 87 -19.87 21.74 -19.31
C ASP A 87 -19.50 21.49 -20.77
N LYS A 88 -19.01 20.29 -21.09
CA LYS A 88 -18.52 19.92 -22.43
C LYS A 88 -18.84 18.48 -22.77
N VAL A 89 -19.11 18.25 -24.06
CA VAL A 89 -19.32 16.92 -24.64
C VAL A 89 -18.46 16.77 -25.88
N SER A 90 -17.75 15.66 -26.02
CA SER A 90 -16.98 15.30 -27.21
C SER A 90 -17.42 13.92 -27.71
N LYS A 91 -17.59 13.79 -29.01
CA LYS A 91 -18.04 12.55 -29.66
C LYS A 91 -16.84 11.68 -30.00
N VAL A 92 -16.93 10.40 -29.69
CA VAL A 92 -15.92 9.39 -30.02
C VAL A 92 -16.56 8.23 -30.76
N SER A 93 -15.96 7.87 -31.90
CA SER A 93 -16.37 6.71 -32.69
C SER A 93 -15.23 5.69 -32.69
N ILE A 94 -15.55 4.41 -32.44
CA ILE A 94 -14.56 3.33 -32.42
C ILE A 94 -14.79 2.44 -33.65
N ALA A 95 -13.71 2.09 -34.32
CA ALA A 95 -13.70 1.07 -35.36
C ALA A 95 -12.39 0.28 -35.33
N HIS A 96 -12.41 -0.90 -35.93
CA HIS A 96 -11.20 -1.66 -36.20
C HIS A 96 -10.88 -1.51 -37.68
N LEU A 97 -9.83 -0.71 -38.02
CA LEU A 97 -9.43 -0.46 -39.39
C LEU A 97 -8.17 -1.23 -39.77
N ASN A 98 -8.19 -1.78 -40.97
CA ASN A 98 -7.05 -2.55 -41.49
C ASN A 98 -5.86 -1.64 -41.83
N LEU A 99 -4.73 -1.99 -41.27
CA LEU A 99 -3.47 -1.34 -41.58
C LEU A 99 -2.71 -2.22 -42.57
N ASN A 100 -2.70 -1.81 -43.83
CA ASN A 100 -2.22 -2.68 -44.93
C ASN A 100 -0.78 -3.18 -44.75
N LYS A 101 0.06 -2.46 -44.01
CA LYS A 101 1.44 -2.86 -43.71
C LYS A 101 1.52 -4.03 -42.71
N LEU A 102 0.53 -4.21 -41.86
CA LEU A 102 0.49 -5.24 -40.81
C LEU A 102 -0.46 -6.41 -41.14
N ASN A 103 -1.23 -6.27 -42.19
CA ASN A 103 -2.31 -7.20 -42.57
C ASN A 103 -3.25 -7.53 -41.37
N THR A 104 -3.45 -6.54 -40.47
CA THR A 104 -4.26 -6.67 -39.25
C THR A 104 -5.13 -5.43 -39.07
N SER A 105 -6.23 -5.60 -38.38
CA SER A 105 -7.06 -4.48 -37.96
C SER A 105 -6.55 -3.88 -36.63
N VAL A 106 -6.44 -2.57 -36.59
CA VAL A 106 -5.97 -1.83 -35.41
C VAL A 106 -7.11 -1.04 -34.79
N TYR A 107 -7.17 -1.07 -33.46
CA TYR A 107 -8.12 -0.26 -32.71
C TYR A 107 -8.00 1.21 -33.10
N THR A 108 -9.06 1.75 -33.69
CA THR A 108 -9.08 3.07 -34.26
C THR A 108 -10.12 3.93 -33.60
N VAL A 109 -9.69 5.09 -33.15
CA VAL A 109 -10.52 6.06 -32.46
C VAL A 109 -10.73 7.28 -33.34
N GLY A 110 -11.99 7.55 -33.68
CA GLY A 110 -12.39 8.77 -34.35
C GLY A 110 -12.77 9.84 -33.34
N VAL A 111 -12.06 10.96 -33.36
CA VAL A 111 -12.19 12.03 -32.35
C VAL A 111 -12.47 13.38 -32.95
N GLU A 112 -13.16 14.22 -32.18
CA GLU A 112 -13.27 15.65 -32.49
C GLU A 112 -11.97 16.38 -32.11
N ASN A 113 -11.69 17.54 -32.75
CA ASN A 113 -10.50 18.34 -32.45
C ASN A 113 -10.69 19.27 -31.25
N ASP A 114 -11.48 18.88 -30.28
CA ASP A 114 -11.78 19.66 -29.09
C ASP A 114 -10.81 19.39 -27.93
N TYR A 115 -11.02 20.10 -26.83
CA TYR A 115 -10.17 20.01 -25.64
C TYR A 115 -10.28 18.65 -24.92
N LEU A 116 -11.50 18.05 -24.86
CA LEU A 116 -11.70 16.77 -24.16
C LEU A 116 -11.01 15.63 -24.91
N ALA A 117 -11.21 15.55 -26.22
CA ALA A 117 -10.56 14.54 -27.04
C ALA A 117 -9.03 14.67 -27.01
N LYS A 118 -8.50 15.89 -27.13
CA LYS A 118 -7.06 16.16 -27.04
C LYS A 118 -6.48 15.75 -25.69
N SER A 119 -7.16 16.06 -24.61
CA SER A 119 -6.71 15.68 -23.28
C SER A 119 -6.77 14.18 -23.02
N ARG A 120 -7.81 13.49 -23.54
CA ARG A 120 -8.01 12.04 -23.35
C ARG A 120 -7.02 11.20 -24.14
N TYR A 121 -6.75 11.59 -25.40
CA TYR A 121 -5.91 10.84 -26.33
C TYR A 121 -4.52 11.43 -26.52
N HIS A 122 -4.18 12.52 -25.82
CA HIS A 122 -2.86 13.17 -25.77
C HIS A 122 -2.29 13.58 -27.11
N PHE A 123 -3.13 13.99 -28.04
CA PHE A 123 -2.68 14.60 -29.29
C PHE A 123 -2.78 16.13 -29.22
N SER A 124 -1.84 16.82 -29.86
CA SER A 124 -1.79 18.29 -29.84
C SER A 124 -2.21 18.90 -31.17
N LYS A 125 -1.80 18.27 -32.26
CA LYS A 125 -2.08 18.77 -33.62
C LYS A 125 -3.54 18.47 -34.05
N PRO A 126 -4.23 19.39 -34.71
CA PRO A 126 -5.55 19.10 -35.22
C PRO A 126 -5.49 18.00 -36.28
N LEU A 127 -6.35 17.00 -36.18
CA LEU A 127 -6.46 15.89 -37.12
C LEU A 127 -7.44 16.26 -38.24
N ASN A 128 -6.92 16.41 -39.45
CA ASN A 128 -7.69 16.67 -40.67
C ASN A 128 -8.16 15.34 -41.31
N SER A 129 -8.91 15.42 -42.39
CA SER A 129 -9.45 14.24 -43.10
C SER A 129 -8.36 13.31 -43.69
N CYS A 130 -7.13 13.82 -43.87
CA CYS A 130 -5.98 13.06 -44.42
C CYS A 130 -4.86 12.88 -43.40
N SER A 131 -5.06 13.15 -42.11
CA SER A 131 -4.05 13.02 -41.09
C SER A 131 -4.42 11.96 -40.04
N VAL A 132 -3.42 11.26 -39.53
CA VAL A 132 -3.53 10.23 -38.49
C VAL A 132 -2.51 10.52 -37.37
N ALA A 133 -2.89 10.25 -36.14
CA ALA A 133 -1.93 10.09 -35.05
C ALA A 133 -1.95 8.62 -34.59
N MET A 134 -0.83 8.13 -34.07
CA MET A 134 -0.72 6.78 -33.53
C MET A 134 0.20 6.75 -32.32
N ASN A 135 0.12 5.70 -31.53
CA ASN A 135 1.02 5.55 -30.40
C ASN A 135 2.47 5.26 -30.84
N LYS A 136 3.43 5.64 -29.99
CA LYS A 136 4.87 5.51 -30.30
C LYS A 136 5.30 4.09 -30.58
N SER A 137 4.76 3.13 -29.86
CA SER A 137 5.07 1.70 -30.04
C SER A 137 4.66 1.22 -31.42
N LEU A 138 3.46 1.60 -31.90
CA LEU A 138 2.97 1.25 -33.22
C LEU A 138 3.81 1.93 -34.33
N ALA A 139 4.09 3.23 -34.20
CA ALA A 139 4.94 3.95 -35.15
C ALA A 139 6.34 3.34 -35.29
N LYS A 140 6.94 2.94 -34.14
CA LYS A 140 8.23 2.25 -34.11
C LYS A 140 8.16 0.86 -34.72
N ALA A 141 7.11 0.08 -34.43
CA ALA A 141 6.91 -1.25 -35.02
C ALA A 141 6.78 -1.20 -36.54
N LEU A 142 6.09 -0.19 -37.06
CA LEU A 142 5.92 0.04 -38.49
C LEU A 142 7.14 0.70 -39.17
N ASN A 143 8.12 1.14 -38.39
CA ASN A 143 9.26 1.95 -38.83
C ASN A 143 8.82 3.21 -39.63
N ILE A 144 7.85 3.93 -39.07
CA ILE A 144 7.25 5.14 -39.67
C ILE A 144 7.60 6.36 -38.83
N LYS A 145 7.92 7.45 -39.50
CA LYS A 145 8.23 8.76 -38.90
C LYS A 145 7.11 9.76 -39.14
N ILE A 146 7.07 10.80 -38.32
CA ILE A 146 6.13 11.92 -38.51
C ILE A 146 6.36 12.52 -39.89
N GLY A 147 5.29 12.65 -40.68
CA GLY A 147 5.31 13.11 -42.06
C GLY A 147 5.17 11.98 -43.11
N ASP A 148 5.43 10.72 -42.73
CA ASP A 148 5.31 9.59 -43.65
C ASP A 148 3.85 9.27 -43.96
N LYS A 149 3.63 8.66 -45.12
CA LYS A 149 2.31 8.21 -45.58
C LYS A 149 2.01 6.80 -45.08
N VAL A 150 0.80 6.60 -44.59
CA VAL A 150 0.28 5.33 -44.06
C VAL A 150 -1.01 4.97 -44.77
N LEU A 151 -1.08 3.76 -45.29
CA LEU A 151 -2.27 3.24 -45.96
C LEU A 151 -3.14 2.52 -44.92
N ILE A 152 -4.31 3.09 -44.65
CA ILE A 152 -5.32 2.57 -43.71
C ILE A 152 -6.58 2.32 -44.51
N GLU A 153 -7.04 1.08 -44.52
CA GLU A 153 -8.07 0.63 -45.41
C GLU A 153 -7.82 1.10 -46.85
N ASN A 154 -8.28 1.50 -47.70
CA ASN A 154 -7.90 1.92 -49.04
C ASN A 154 -7.60 3.43 -49.16
N ARG A 155 -7.28 4.11 -48.04
CA ARG A 155 -6.98 5.56 -48.06
C ARG A 155 -5.60 5.85 -47.46
N THR A 156 -4.93 6.81 -48.06
CA THR A 156 -3.60 7.25 -47.61
C THR A 156 -3.74 8.40 -46.64
N TYR A 157 -3.16 8.24 -45.45
CA TYR A 157 -3.08 9.25 -44.40
C TYR A 157 -1.61 9.66 -44.16
N THR A 158 -1.38 10.87 -43.70
CA THR A 158 -0.07 11.33 -43.25
C THR A 158 0.03 11.28 -41.74
N LEU A 159 1.09 10.68 -41.22
CA LEU A 159 1.33 10.66 -39.78
C LEU A 159 1.64 12.07 -39.26
N ALA A 160 0.69 12.68 -38.57
CA ALA A 160 0.80 14.07 -38.10
C ALA A 160 1.56 14.13 -36.77
N GLU A 161 1.38 13.13 -35.90
CA GLU A 161 1.93 13.11 -34.54
C GLU A 161 1.98 11.67 -33.99
N THR A 162 2.94 11.42 -33.09
CA THR A 162 2.96 10.19 -32.28
C THR A 162 2.58 10.51 -30.83
N VAL A 163 1.59 9.80 -30.29
CA VAL A 163 1.14 9.94 -28.89
C VAL A 163 1.87 8.96 -27.97
N LYS A 164 1.89 9.25 -26.68
CA LYS A 164 2.46 8.34 -25.68
C LYS A 164 1.66 7.05 -25.58
N ASP A 165 2.38 5.94 -25.34
CA ASP A 165 1.76 4.67 -24.99
C ASP A 165 1.17 4.79 -23.59
N LEU A 166 -0.14 4.85 -23.49
CA LEU A 166 -0.85 5.00 -22.20
C LEU A 166 -1.55 3.69 -21.86
N SER A 167 -1.17 3.12 -20.73
CA SER A 167 -1.83 1.97 -20.17
C SER A 167 -1.94 2.09 -18.67
N ALA A 168 -3.14 1.87 -18.15
CA ALA A 168 -3.36 1.71 -16.72
C ALA A 168 -2.78 0.37 -16.20
N THR A 169 -2.59 -0.61 -17.09
CA THR A 169 -2.12 -1.97 -16.77
C THR A 169 -0.71 -2.28 -17.28
N GLY A 170 0.02 -1.28 -17.80
CA GLY A 170 1.39 -1.45 -18.31
C GLY A 170 1.49 -1.82 -19.79
N VAL A 171 0.41 -2.20 -20.45
CA VAL A 171 0.36 -2.49 -21.90
C VAL A 171 -0.66 -1.61 -22.56
N ALA A 172 -0.21 -0.65 -23.38
CA ALA A 172 -1.11 0.11 -24.23
C ALA A 172 -1.43 -0.70 -25.50
N PRO A 173 -2.69 -0.87 -25.89
CA PRO A 173 -3.04 -1.43 -27.17
C PRO A 173 -2.54 -0.53 -28.28
N ASP A 174 -2.21 -1.10 -29.43
CA ASP A 174 -1.91 -0.31 -30.62
C ASP A 174 -3.14 0.47 -31.03
N MET A 175 -2.98 1.76 -31.27
CA MET A 175 -4.09 2.67 -31.47
C MET A 175 -3.81 3.65 -32.61
N LEU A 176 -4.80 3.80 -33.48
CA LEU A 176 -4.87 4.89 -34.47
C LEU A 176 -5.86 5.93 -34.00
N ILE A 177 -5.52 7.20 -34.21
CA ILE A 177 -6.42 8.32 -33.90
C ILE A 177 -6.68 9.07 -35.21
N LEU A 178 -7.92 9.12 -35.61
CA LEU A 178 -8.39 9.78 -36.83
C LEU A 178 -9.43 10.84 -36.51
N ASN A 179 -9.76 11.67 -37.51
CA ASN A 179 -10.89 12.57 -37.37
C ASN A 179 -12.20 11.78 -37.24
N GLN A 180 -13.09 12.20 -36.34
CA GLN A 180 -14.36 11.54 -36.03
C GLN A 180 -15.23 11.31 -37.29
N LYS A 181 -15.26 12.28 -38.21
CA LYS A 181 -16.05 12.16 -39.46
C LYS A 181 -15.58 11.00 -40.32
N ASN A 182 -14.25 10.72 -40.35
CA ASN A 182 -13.70 9.64 -41.15
C ASN A 182 -14.12 8.29 -40.60
N VAL A 183 -13.95 8.09 -39.28
CA VAL A 183 -14.29 6.83 -38.63
C VAL A 183 -15.81 6.58 -38.66
N LYS A 184 -16.60 7.63 -38.40
CA LYS A 184 -18.07 7.55 -38.54
C LYS A 184 -18.47 7.13 -39.96
N GLY A 185 -17.83 7.69 -40.99
CA GLY A 185 -18.06 7.31 -42.38
C GLY A 185 -17.75 5.85 -42.69
N TYR A 186 -16.70 5.29 -42.08
CA TYR A 186 -16.39 3.85 -42.16
C TYR A 186 -17.46 2.98 -41.50
N ILE A 187 -17.87 3.33 -40.29
CA ILE A 187 -18.91 2.60 -39.54
C ILE A 187 -20.20 2.60 -40.36
N GLN A 188 -20.59 3.73 -40.90
CA GLN A 188 -21.79 3.85 -41.72
C GLN A 188 -21.72 3.02 -43.01
N ALA A 189 -20.58 2.98 -43.67
CA ALA A 189 -20.41 2.25 -44.93
C ALA A 189 -20.34 0.72 -44.70
N LYS A 190 -19.65 0.26 -43.64
CA LYS A 190 -19.39 -1.17 -43.37
C LYS A 190 -20.50 -1.81 -42.53
N GLU A 191 -20.98 -1.12 -41.48
CA GLU A 191 -21.93 -1.65 -40.50
C GLU A 191 -23.35 -1.15 -40.71
N LYS A 192 -23.59 -0.29 -41.70
CA LYS A 192 -24.90 0.38 -41.97
C LYS A 192 -25.52 1.04 -40.74
N SER A 193 -24.69 1.39 -39.75
CA SER A 193 -25.11 1.99 -38.48
C SER A 193 -25.39 3.48 -38.65
N SER A 194 -26.50 3.98 -38.12
CA SER A 194 -26.84 5.42 -38.06
C SER A 194 -26.35 6.08 -36.77
N ALA A 195 -25.47 5.45 -36.02
CA ALA A 195 -24.93 5.98 -34.76
C ALA A 195 -24.22 7.33 -34.95
N GLU A 196 -24.50 8.28 -34.08
CA GLU A 196 -23.81 9.59 -34.06
C GLU A 196 -22.39 9.45 -33.49
N ALA A 197 -22.19 8.58 -32.49
CA ALA A 197 -20.93 8.24 -31.88
C ALA A 197 -21.03 6.86 -31.23
N THR A 198 -19.88 6.22 -30.94
CA THR A 198 -19.86 5.01 -30.12
C THR A 198 -20.04 5.35 -28.63
N TYR A 199 -19.38 6.41 -28.19
CA TYR A 199 -19.56 6.96 -26.84
C TYR A 199 -19.22 8.45 -26.79
N LEU A 200 -19.60 9.10 -25.71
CA LEU A 200 -19.36 10.52 -25.44
C LEU A 200 -18.36 10.66 -24.29
N LEU A 201 -17.42 11.59 -24.43
CA LEU A 201 -16.65 12.11 -23.32
C LEU A 201 -17.38 13.31 -22.74
N ILE A 202 -17.63 13.33 -21.46
CA ILE A 202 -18.40 14.38 -20.80
C ILE A 202 -17.57 14.98 -19.67
N LYS A 203 -17.60 16.31 -19.58
CA LYS A 203 -17.07 17.07 -18.47
C LYS A 203 -18.23 17.74 -17.72
N ALA A 204 -18.27 17.57 -16.41
CA ALA A 204 -19.21 18.25 -15.54
C ALA A 204 -18.79 19.71 -15.26
N HIS A 205 -19.74 20.56 -14.92
CA HIS A 205 -19.43 21.91 -14.41
C HIS A 205 -18.61 21.82 -13.10
N LYS A 206 -17.77 22.83 -12.85
CA LYS A 206 -16.72 22.84 -11.80
C LYS A 206 -17.20 22.51 -10.38
N ASN A 207 -18.49 22.72 -10.07
CA ASN A 207 -19.06 22.49 -8.74
C ASN A 207 -20.02 21.29 -8.68
N GLU A 208 -20.17 20.57 -9.78
CA GLU A 208 -21.10 19.45 -9.84
C GLU A 208 -20.39 18.11 -9.62
N SER A 209 -21.08 17.19 -8.96
CA SER A 209 -20.56 15.85 -8.72
C SER A 209 -20.73 14.96 -9.94
N ALA A 210 -19.67 14.31 -10.40
CA ALA A 210 -19.71 13.33 -11.49
C ALA A 210 -20.74 12.21 -11.22
N LEU A 211 -20.89 11.78 -9.97
CA LEU A 211 -21.88 10.79 -9.56
C LEU A 211 -23.31 11.26 -9.79
N LYS A 212 -23.64 12.49 -9.36
CA LYS A 212 -24.98 13.05 -9.56
C LYS A 212 -25.30 13.25 -11.03
N LEU A 213 -24.29 13.66 -11.81
CA LEU A 213 -24.43 13.79 -13.26
C LEU A 213 -24.66 12.42 -13.92
N ALA A 214 -23.94 11.38 -13.48
CA ALA A 214 -24.13 10.01 -13.97
C ALA A 214 -25.55 9.51 -13.71
N ASP A 215 -26.06 9.67 -12.48
CA ASP A 215 -27.43 9.29 -12.12
C ASP A 215 -28.45 10.04 -12.98
N ARG A 216 -28.22 11.32 -13.25
CA ARG A 216 -29.09 12.14 -14.08
C ARG A 216 -29.03 11.72 -15.54
N ILE A 217 -27.87 11.47 -16.12
CA ILE A 217 -27.74 10.97 -17.50
C ILE A 217 -28.38 9.58 -17.62
N LYS A 218 -28.28 8.74 -16.60
CA LYS A 218 -28.95 7.43 -16.55
C LYS A 218 -30.47 7.55 -16.61
N SER A 219 -31.04 8.67 -16.20
CA SER A 219 -32.49 8.90 -16.32
C SER A 219 -32.98 9.15 -17.76
N TYR A 220 -32.11 9.58 -18.68
CA TYR A 220 -32.46 9.72 -20.09
C TYR A 220 -32.63 8.35 -20.78
N SER A 221 -31.82 7.38 -20.42
CA SER A 221 -31.96 5.98 -20.82
C SER A 221 -31.36 5.05 -19.78
N LYS A 222 -32.17 4.11 -19.27
CA LYS A 222 -31.72 3.15 -18.24
C LYS A 222 -30.62 2.19 -18.71
N ASP A 223 -30.50 1.98 -20.01
CA ASP A 223 -29.55 1.06 -20.61
C ASP A 223 -28.21 1.70 -20.92
N LEU A 224 -28.04 3.01 -20.69
CA LEU A 224 -26.76 3.67 -20.88
C LEU A 224 -25.70 3.08 -19.92
N ARG A 225 -24.57 2.71 -20.46
CA ARG A 225 -23.35 2.45 -19.70
C ARG A 225 -22.67 3.78 -19.42
N ILE A 226 -22.38 4.04 -18.16
CA ILE A 226 -21.72 5.26 -17.71
C ILE A 226 -20.51 4.85 -16.88
N ASP A 227 -19.33 5.14 -17.42
CA ASP A 227 -18.07 4.90 -16.71
C ASP A 227 -17.60 6.24 -16.13
N ILE A 228 -17.41 6.29 -14.81
CA ILE A 228 -16.95 7.48 -14.09
C ILE A 228 -15.45 7.37 -13.92
N ALA A 229 -14.68 8.33 -14.45
CA ALA A 229 -13.22 8.31 -14.42
C ALA A 229 -12.65 8.16 -12.99
N GLU A 230 -13.26 8.81 -12.00
CA GLU A 230 -12.85 8.73 -10.61
C GLU A 230 -13.18 7.38 -9.95
N GLN A 231 -14.06 6.55 -10.54
CA GLN A 231 -14.48 5.26 -10.01
C GLN A 231 -13.81 4.05 -10.66
N ASP A 232 -12.76 4.27 -11.44
CA ASP A 232 -11.97 3.16 -11.99
C ASP A 232 -11.53 2.21 -10.87
N ALA A 233 -12.00 0.95 -10.96
CA ALA A 233 -11.82 -0.04 -9.90
C ALA A 233 -10.33 -0.39 -9.65
N GLY A 234 -9.51 -0.39 -10.70
CA GLY A 234 -8.08 -0.68 -10.59
C GLY A 234 -7.32 0.43 -9.86
N VAL A 235 -7.70 1.67 -10.15
CA VAL A 235 -7.11 2.86 -9.52
C VAL A 235 -7.60 3.00 -8.08
N GLN A 236 -8.91 2.82 -7.84
CA GLN A 236 -9.49 2.93 -6.51
C GLN A 236 -8.98 1.86 -5.53
N ASN A 237 -8.88 0.61 -5.94
CA ASN A 237 -8.38 -0.47 -5.08
C ASN A 237 -6.93 -0.23 -4.66
N ASN A 238 -6.07 0.22 -5.59
CA ASN A 238 -4.69 0.58 -5.28
C ASN A 238 -4.59 1.78 -4.33
N LEU A 239 -5.49 2.77 -4.46
CA LEU A 239 -5.57 3.93 -3.57
C LEU A 239 -6.02 3.58 -2.18
N GLN A 240 -7.11 2.86 -2.09
CA GLN A 240 -7.74 2.54 -0.82
C GLN A 240 -6.78 1.74 0.08
N SER A 241 -6.06 0.78 -0.48
CA SER A 241 -5.06 0.00 0.26
C SER A 241 -3.88 0.87 0.73
N LEU A 242 -3.36 1.75 -0.13
CA LEU A 242 -2.30 2.72 0.23
C LEU A 242 -2.78 3.71 1.30
N HIS A 243 -3.98 4.28 1.14
CA HIS A 243 -4.57 5.20 2.11
C HIS A 243 -4.74 4.55 3.48
N THR A 244 -5.33 3.36 3.50
CA THR A 244 -5.53 2.58 4.71
C THR A 244 -4.22 2.33 5.44
N PHE A 245 -3.17 1.92 4.71
CA PHE A 245 -1.84 1.70 5.26
C PHE A 245 -1.22 2.97 5.83
N ILE A 246 -1.27 4.10 5.10
CA ILE A 246 -0.69 5.38 5.53
C ILE A 246 -1.43 5.94 6.75
N ILE A 247 -2.77 5.87 6.78
CA ILE A 247 -3.57 6.34 7.93
C ILE A 247 -3.21 5.53 9.18
N LEU A 248 -3.13 4.21 9.06
CA LEU A 248 -2.78 3.35 10.19
C LEU A 248 -1.36 3.63 10.68
N LEU A 249 -0.40 3.71 9.77
CA LEU A 249 0.99 4.00 10.12
C LEU A 249 1.11 5.38 10.78
N SER A 250 0.41 6.39 10.27
CA SER A 250 0.37 7.74 10.87
C SER A 250 -0.23 7.72 12.27
N ALA A 251 -1.31 6.96 12.49
CA ALA A 251 -1.91 6.80 13.81
C ALA A 251 -0.96 6.11 14.80
N LEU A 252 -0.26 5.05 14.36
CA LEU A 252 0.76 4.38 15.19
C LEU A 252 1.90 5.31 15.55
N VAL A 253 2.43 6.06 14.58
CA VAL A 253 3.48 7.06 14.81
C VAL A 253 3.02 8.11 15.80
N LEU A 254 1.79 8.59 15.67
CA LEU A 254 1.22 9.60 16.58
C LEU A 254 1.07 9.07 18.01
N ILE A 255 0.64 7.82 18.19
CA ILE A 255 0.55 7.18 19.51
C ILE A 255 1.93 7.08 20.15
N ILE A 256 2.94 6.59 19.43
CA ILE A 256 4.32 6.47 19.98
C ILE A 256 4.89 7.82 20.34
N THR A 257 4.74 8.78 19.45
CA THR A 257 5.16 10.16 19.66
C THR A 257 4.53 10.75 20.91
N SER A 258 3.22 10.55 21.09
CA SER A 258 2.51 11.01 22.27
C SER A 258 3.07 10.39 23.56
N LEU A 259 3.42 9.09 23.54
CA LEU A 259 4.06 8.42 24.68
C LEU A 259 5.45 9.01 24.98
N ILE A 260 6.26 9.28 23.96
CA ILE A 260 7.58 9.93 24.10
C ILE A 260 7.41 11.31 24.75
N LEU A 261 6.46 12.10 24.24
CA LEU A 261 6.20 13.45 24.74
C LEU A 261 5.71 13.46 26.18
N ILE A 262 4.75 12.60 26.51
CA ILE A 262 4.26 12.44 27.88
C ILE A 262 5.41 12.05 28.81
N SER A 263 6.24 11.08 28.42
CA SER A 263 7.38 10.61 29.20
C SER A 263 8.42 11.73 29.44
N ASN A 264 8.81 12.44 28.39
CA ASN A 264 9.78 13.54 28.51
C ASN A 264 9.24 14.71 29.35
N PHE A 265 7.96 15.01 29.21
CA PHE A 265 7.34 16.11 29.95
C PHE A 265 7.08 15.74 31.43
N GLU A 266 6.66 14.51 31.73
CA GLU A 266 6.58 14.02 33.11
C GLU A 266 7.94 14.08 33.81
N LEU A 267 9.02 13.76 33.07
CA LEU A 267 10.38 13.88 33.56
C LEU A 267 10.76 15.32 33.89
N LEU A 268 10.44 16.28 33.01
CA LEU A 268 10.66 17.70 33.24
C LEU A 268 9.94 18.17 34.53
N LEU A 269 8.66 17.80 34.67
CA LEU A 269 7.86 18.14 35.83
C LEU A 269 8.36 17.50 37.13
N TYR A 270 8.84 16.27 37.06
CA TYR A 270 9.44 15.57 38.20
C TYR A 270 10.68 16.30 38.73
N LYS A 271 11.59 16.76 37.86
CA LYS A 271 12.76 17.56 38.27
C LYS A 271 12.37 18.89 38.87
N MET A 272 11.27 19.48 38.44
CA MET A 272 10.79 20.77 38.96
C MET A 272 9.92 20.64 40.21
N ARG A 273 9.64 19.42 40.66
CA ARG A 273 8.69 19.14 41.77
C ARG A 273 9.10 19.86 43.08
N ASN A 274 10.38 19.84 43.43
CA ASN A 274 10.88 20.52 44.62
C ASN A 274 10.73 22.03 44.51
N GLN A 275 10.98 22.60 43.32
CA GLN A 275 10.81 24.05 43.05
C GLN A 275 9.33 24.44 43.15
N PHE A 276 8.41 23.60 42.66
CA PHE A 276 6.97 23.82 42.82
C PHE A 276 6.52 23.71 44.29
N ALA A 277 7.08 22.76 45.03
CA ALA A 277 6.80 22.63 46.46
C ALA A 277 7.25 23.86 47.25
N ILE A 278 8.44 24.38 46.99
CA ILE A 278 8.95 25.60 47.59
C ILE A 278 8.05 26.80 47.22
N MET A 279 7.66 26.93 45.95
CA MET A 279 6.74 27.99 45.53
C MET A 279 5.39 27.92 46.27
N ARG A 280 4.87 26.72 46.50
CA ARG A 280 3.64 26.52 47.26
C ARG A 280 3.79 26.83 48.75
N SER A 281 4.95 26.53 49.36
CA SER A 281 5.20 26.84 50.75
C SER A 281 5.33 28.37 51.00
N ILE A 282 5.75 29.13 49.95
CA ILE A 282 5.80 30.59 50.00
C ILE A 282 4.45 31.24 49.63
N GLY A 283 3.38 30.44 49.43
CA GLY A 283 2.01 30.92 49.22
C GLY A 283 1.52 30.95 47.76
N ALA A 284 2.24 30.35 46.82
CA ALA A 284 1.78 30.27 45.42
C ALA A 284 0.55 29.36 45.29
N ALA A 285 -0.52 29.87 44.69
CA ALA A 285 -1.73 29.10 44.43
C ALA A 285 -1.49 28.00 43.37
N ALA A 286 -2.21 26.87 43.48
CA ALA A 286 -2.13 25.78 42.48
C ALA A 286 -2.40 26.26 41.04
N LYS A 287 -3.33 27.23 40.88
CA LYS A 287 -3.64 27.84 39.57
C LYS A 287 -2.44 28.63 38.99
N GLN A 288 -1.60 29.28 39.81
CA GLN A 288 -0.43 29.99 39.34
C GLN A 288 0.66 29.03 38.87
N ILE A 289 0.89 27.93 39.58
CA ILE A 289 1.80 26.85 39.15
C ILE A 289 1.33 26.22 37.86
N SER A 290 0.02 25.90 37.76
CA SER A 290 -0.57 25.39 36.52
C SER A 290 -0.30 26.34 35.35
N LYS A 291 -0.50 27.65 35.49
CA LYS A 291 -0.21 28.62 34.44
C LYS A 291 1.27 28.64 34.04
N VAL A 292 2.20 28.47 34.97
CA VAL A 292 3.65 28.39 34.67
C VAL A 292 3.94 27.14 33.85
N ILE A 293 3.41 25.98 34.25
CA ILE A 293 3.60 24.69 33.57
C ILE A 293 2.98 24.74 32.18
N THR A 294 1.75 25.25 32.05
CA THR A 294 1.07 25.40 30.76
C THR A 294 1.87 26.31 29.83
N LEU A 295 2.36 27.46 30.34
CA LEU A 295 3.19 28.37 29.55
C LEU A 295 4.48 27.67 29.06
N GLN A 296 5.13 26.89 29.92
CA GLN A 296 6.32 26.14 29.56
C GLN A 296 6.02 25.09 28.49
N SER A 297 4.94 24.30 28.64
CA SER A 297 4.54 23.29 27.65
C SER A 297 4.21 23.95 26.32
N THR A 298 3.51 25.08 26.32
CA THR A 298 3.18 25.84 25.11
C THR A 298 4.42 26.33 24.37
N ILE A 299 5.41 26.91 25.09
CA ILE A 299 6.65 27.38 24.49
C ILE A 299 7.43 26.23 23.86
N ILE A 300 7.59 25.09 24.58
CA ILE A 300 8.27 23.91 24.08
C ILE A 300 7.56 23.38 22.83
N ASN A 301 6.24 23.32 22.85
CA ASN A 301 5.42 22.86 21.75
C ASN A 301 5.53 23.80 20.53
N THR A 302 5.40 25.10 20.72
CA THR A 302 5.51 26.09 19.63
C THR A 302 6.87 26.01 18.94
N VAL A 303 7.95 25.99 19.72
CA VAL A 303 9.30 25.87 19.16
C VAL A 303 9.50 24.53 18.47
N GLY A 304 9.07 23.43 19.12
CA GLY A 304 9.20 22.08 18.57
C GLY A 304 8.41 21.87 17.27
N THR A 305 7.15 22.28 17.22
CA THR A 305 6.32 22.19 16.02
C THR A 305 6.81 23.11 14.90
N GLY A 306 7.28 24.31 15.23
CA GLY A 306 7.88 25.23 14.26
C GLY A 306 9.16 24.65 13.62
N VAL A 307 10.07 24.11 14.43
CA VAL A 307 11.26 23.40 13.93
C VAL A 307 10.85 22.16 13.13
N GLY A 308 9.85 21.41 13.59
CA GLY A 308 9.31 20.24 12.88
C GLY A 308 8.75 20.59 11.51
N PHE A 309 8.01 21.69 11.40
CA PHE A 309 7.52 22.22 10.11
C PHE A 309 8.69 22.54 9.16
N PHE A 310 9.70 23.25 9.66
CA PHE A 310 10.88 23.61 8.88
C PHE A 310 11.65 22.36 8.41
N LEU A 311 11.84 21.37 9.30
CA LEU A 311 12.46 20.09 8.93
C LEU A 311 11.63 19.33 7.89
N THR A 312 10.30 19.37 7.96
CA THR A 312 9.42 18.77 6.94
C THR A 312 9.63 19.45 5.59
N PHE A 313 9.67 20.76 5.57
CA PHE A 313 9.93 21.54 4.34
C PHE A 313 11.27 21.16 3.71
N CYS A 314 12.34 21.10 4.51
CA CYS A 314 13.67 20.69 4.05
C CYS A 314 13.67 19.23 3.57
N SER A 315 13.06 18.32 4.35
CA SER A 315 13.05 16.90 4.02
C SER A 315 12.30 16.60 2.72
N GLN A 316 11.17 17.25 2.49
CA GLN A 316 10.44 17.06 1.22
C GLN A 316 11.25 17.53 0.02
N ARG A 317 11.90 18.68 0.11
CA ARG A 317 12.71 19.23 -1.00
C ARG A 317 13.94 18.36 -1.33
N TYR A 318 14.65 17.89 -0.32
CA TYR A 318 15.90 17.15 -0.51
C TYR A 318 15.70 15.63 -0.61
N LEU A 319 14.80 15.06 0.18
CA LEU A 319 14.55 13.62 0.21
C LEU A 319 13.93 13.11 -1.10
N TYR A 320 12.98 13.87 -1.66
CA TYR A 320 12.38 13.54 -2.96
C TYR A 320 13.40 13.62 -4.08
N SER A 321 14.25 14.64 -4.09
CA SER A 321 15.33 14.77 -5.07
C SER A 321 16.33 13.61 -4.97
N TRP A 322 16.67 13.20 -3.76
CA TRP A 322 17.59 12.09 -3.49
C TRP A 322 16.96 10.73 -3.84
N LEU A 323 15.73 10.48 -3.40
CA LEU A 323 14.97 9.27 -3.76
C LEU A 323 14.74 9.17 -5.27
N GLY A 324 14.42 10.25 -5.96
CA GLY A 324 14.27 10.29 -7.41
C GLY A 324 15.57 9.90 -8.14
N LYS A 325 16.73 10.32 -7.65
CA LYS A 325 18.05 9.94 -8.21
C LYS A 325 18.39 8.48 -7.95
N VAL A 326 18.10 7.97 -6.75
CA VAL A 326 18.40 6.58 -6.34
C VAL A 326 17.47 5.58 -7.01
N SER A 327 16.19 5.93 -7.17
CA SER A 327 15.16 5.03 -7.67
C SER A 327 14.83 5.18 -9.15
N LYS A 328 15.51 6.09 -9.88
CA LYS A 328 15.24 6.41 -11.31
C LYS A 328 13.76 6.73 -11.62
N ILE A 329 13.03 7.19 -10.61
CA ILE A 329 11.63 7.57 -10.78
C ILE A 329 11.58 8.94 -11.42
N SER A 330 10.86 9.07 -12.52
CA SER A 330 10.37 10.35 -13.02
C SER A 330 9.24 10.86 -12.12
N SER A 331 9.53 11.11 -10.85
CA SER A 331 8.59 11.79 -9.98
C SER A 331 8.64 13.27 -10.32
N SER A 332 7.58 13.77 -10.91
CA SER A 332 7.35 15.21 -10.93
C SER A 332 7.50 15.70 -9.49
N PRO A 333 8.27 16.76 -9.23
CA PRO A 333 8.35 17.32 -7.90
C PRO A 333 6.92 17.69 -7.47
N SER A 334 6.41 16.98 -6.46
CA SER A 334 5.11 17.33 -5.89
C SER A 334 5.26 18.69 -5.25
N ASP A 335 4.47 19.64 -5.69
CA ASP A 335 4.46 20.99 -5.11
C ASP A 335 4.14 20.89 -3.62
N PHE A 336 5.04 21.45 -2.78
CA PHE A 336 4.80 21.55 -1.36
C PHE A 336 3.60 22.47 -1.12
N ASN A 337 2.46 21.90 -0.84
CA ASN A 337 1.26 22.68 -0.51
C ASN A 337 1.41 23.31 0.88
N VAL A 338 1.94 24.54 0.91
CA VAL A 338 2.19 25.31 2.15
C VAL A 338 0.91 25.48 2.96
N GLY A 339 -0.24 25.70 2.31
CA GLY A 339 -1.52 25.88 3.00
C GLY A 339 -1.93 24.64 3.79
N THR A 340 -1.90 23.47 3.15
CA THR A 340 -2.19 22.18 3.80
C THR A 340 -1.18 21.89 4.92
N ALA A 341 0.10 22.16 4.69
CA ALA A 341 1.14 21.96 5.70
C ALA A 341 0.94 22.83 6.94
N ILE A 342 0.53 24.09 6.79
CA ILE A 342 0.21 24.98 7.90
C ILE A 342 -0.99 24.46 8.69
N ILE A 343 -2.09 24.11 8.01
CA ILE A 343 -3.29 23.56 8.68
C ILE A 343 -2.92 22.30 9.50
N LEU A 344 -2.19 21.37 8.90
CA LEU A 344 -1.73 20.17 9.59
C LEU A 344 -0.81 20.49 10.78
N THR A 345 0.06 21.50 10.66
CA THR A 345 0.93 21.93 11.76
C THR A 345 0.11 22.48 12.93
N VAL A 346 -0.93 23.25 12.65
CA VAL A 346 -1.85 23.74 13.69
C VAL A 346 -2.59 22.58 14.36
N VAL A 347 -3.08 21.63 13.59
CA VAL A 347 -3.74 20.41 14.13
C VAL A 347 -2.76 19.63 15.02
N MET A 348 -1.52 19.41 14.55
CA MET A 348 -0.48 18.76 15.35
C MET A 348 -0.14 19.51 16.62
N PHE A 349 -0.03 20.85 16.54
CA PHE A 349 0.17 21.68 17.72
C PHE A 349 -0.92 21.48 18.77
N VAL A 350 -2.20 21.46 18.35
CA VAL A 350 -3.34 21.26 19.27
C VAL A 350 -3.29 19.86 19.90
N ILE A 351 -3.04 18.82 19.09
CA ILE A 351 -2.96 17.44 19.57
C ILE A 351 -1.82 17.29 20.58
N ILE A 352 -0.62 17.76 20.26
CA ILE A 352 0.54 17.70 21.14
C ILE A 352 0.28 18.50 22.42
N GLN A 353 -0.33 19.69 22.32
CA GLN A 353 -0.67 20.50 23.49
C GLN A 353 -1.61 19.76 24.42
N PHE A 354 -2.61 19.08 23.89
CA PHE A 354 -3.53 18.24 24.67
C PHE A 354 -2.77 17.16 25.48
N PHE A 355 -1.86 16.42 24.82
CA PHE A 355 -1.05 15.42 25.50
C PHE A 355 -0.12 16.00 26.56
N LEU A 356 0.45 17.19 26.35
CA LEU A 356 1.31 17.87 27.35
C LEU A 356 0.52 18.39 28.56
N LEU A 357 -0.76 18.70 28.41
CA LEU A 357 -1.61 19.13 29.52
C LEU A 357 -1.94 18.00 30.50
N ILE A 358 -1.92 16.72 30.06
CA ILE A 358 -2.21 15.57 30.93
C ILE A 358 -1.25 15.52 32.14
N PRO A 359 0.09 15.45 31.95
CA PRO A 359 1.01 15.47 33.08
C PRO A 359 1.02 16.82 33.80
N ALA A 360 0.77 17.93 33.10
CA ALA A 360 0.64 19.25 33.73
C ALA A 360 -0.48 19.26 34.77
N TYR A 361 -1.66 18.79 34.40
CA TYR A 361 -2.80 18.71 35.34
C TYR A 361 -2.56 17.77 36.52
N ARG A 362 -1.87 16.62 36.29
CA ARG A 362 -1.51 15.69 37.38
C ARG A 362 -0.54 16.32 38.36
N SER A 363 0.41 17.14 37.92
CA SER A 363 1.43 17.77 38.79
C SER A 363 0.87 18.86 39.68
N THR A 364 -0.23 19.51 39.31
CA THR A 364 -0.87 20.57 40.13
C THR A 364 -1.58 20.03 41.37
N LYS A 365 -1.98 18.75 41.37
CA LYS A 365 -2.65 18.09 42.49
C LYS A 365 -1.70 17.59 43.60
N VAL A 366 -0.39 17.79 43.45
CA VAL A 366 0.59 17.31 44.43
C VAL A 366 0.61 18.21 45.66
N LEU A 367 0.32 17.63 46.80
CA LEU A 367 0.34 18.33 48.11
C LEU A 367 1.79 18.56 48.57
N PRO A 368 2.15 19.77 49.10
CA PRO A 368 3.51 20.07 49.54
C PRO A 368 4.06 19.09 50.56
N LEU A 369 3.23 18.70 51.53
CA LEU A 369 3.61 17.80 52.64
C LEU A 369 4.02 16.43 52.13
N LYS A 370 3.27 15.81 51.13
CA LYS A 370 3.63 14.55 50.52
C LYS A 370 4.91 14.60 49.67
N THR A 371 5.31 15.77 49.24
CA THR A 371 6.54 15.97 48.48
C THR A 371 7.78 15.99 49.35
N MET A 372 7.67 16.53 50.54
CA MET A 372 8.74 16.61 51.54
C MET A 372 8.96 15.28 52.28
N GLN A 373 7.92 14.47 52.44
CA GLN A 373 8.02 13.13 53.01
C GLN A 373 8.56 12.16 51.97
N LYS A 374 9.84 11.80 52.08
CA LYS A 374 10.53 10.82 51.18
C LYS A 374 9.95 9.40 51.17
N ASN A 375 8.94 9.09 51.99
CA ASN A 375 8.29 7.79 52.07
C ASN A 375 7.15 7.69 51.05
N GLU A 376 7.45 7.50 49.78
CA GLU A 376 6.49 6.98 48.81
C GLU A 376 6.17 5.51 49.18
N LYS A 377 5.13 5.31 50.00
CA LYS A 377 4.39 4.02 49.98
C LYS A 377 3.75 3.95 48.60
N ILE A 378 4.43 3.31 47.67
CA ILE A 378 3.92 3.06 46.31
C ILE A 378 2.79 2.06 46.46
N ASN A 379 1.56 2.56 46.39
CA ASN A 379 0.36 1.72 46.40
C ASN A 379 0.31 0.96 45.07
N TYR A 380 0.68 -0.33 45.06
CA TYR A 380 0.70 -1.23 43.91
C TYR A 380 -0.70 -1.63 43.43
N GLY A 381 -1.77 -1.13 44.06
CA GLY A 381 -3.15 -1.42 43.68
C GLY A 381 -3.49 -0.93 42.28
N PHE A 382 -3.75 -1.84 41.38
CA PHE A 382 -4.33 -1.51 40.09
C PHE A 382 -5.80 -1.17 40.27
N SER A 383 -6.25 -0.03 39.76
CA SER A 383 -7.65 0.38 39.80
C SER A 383 -8.54 -0.66 39.12
N LYS A 384 -9.59 -1.12 39.78
CA LYS A 384 -10.61 -2.01 39.21
C LYS A 384 -11.19 -1.46 37.91
N THR A 385 -11.38 -0.15 37.86
CA THR A 385 -11.85 0.58 36.66
C THR A 385 -10.97 0.33 35.43
N ARG A 386 -9.65 0.26 35.61
CA ARG A 386 -8.70 0.01 34.52
C ARG A 386 -8.88 -1.38 33.89
N ILE A 387 -9.14 -2.39 34.73
CA ILE A 387 -9.39 -3.75 34.26
C ILE A 387 -10.74 -3.85 33.55
N VAL A 388 -11.74 -3.13 34.04
CA VAL A 388 -13.07 -3.09 33.42
C VAL A 388 -13.00 -2.45 32.05
N VAL A 389 -12.34 -1.28 31.92
CA VAL A 389 -12.16 -0.60 30.64
C VAL A 389 -11.38 -1.48 29.66
N PHE A 390 -10.33 -2.17 30.09
CA PHE A 390 -9.60 -3.15 29.27
C PHE A 390 -10.53 -4.23 28.73
N LYS A 391 -11.36 -4.85 29.58
CA LYS A 391 -12.30 -5.89 29.16
C LYS A 391 -13.33 -5.38 28.16
N VAL A 392 -13.84 -4.16 28.36
CA VAL A 392 -14.80 -3.52 27.43
C VAL A 392 -14.15 -3.26 26.07
N LEU A 393 -12.94 -2.70 26.04
CA LEU A 393 -12.21 -2.46 24.78
C LEU A 393 -11.91 -3.77 24.03
N LEU A 394 -11.54 -4.82 24.77
CA LEU A 394 -11.27 -6.13 24.17
C LEU A 394 -12.56 -6.76 23.60
N ALA A 395 -13.68 -6.69 24.34
CA ALA A 395 -14.97 -7.19 23.88
C ALA A 395 -15.45 -6.44 22.62
N LEU A 396 -15.29 -5.09 22.61
CA LEU A 396 -15.65 -4.26 21.46
C LEU A 396 -14.76 -4.59 20.25
N SER A 397 -13.47 -4.81 20.46
CA SER A 397 -12.54 -5.19 19.38
C SER A 397 -12.92 -6.54 18.77
N LEU A 398 -13.26 -7.52 19.61
CA LEU A 398 -13.70 -8.85 19.14
C LEU A 398 -15.03 -8.74 18.36
N PHE A 399 -15.98 -7.95 18.85
CA PHE A 399 -17.23 -7.69 18.15
C PHE A 399 -17.02 -7.09 16.75
N LEU A 400 -16.10 -6.12 16.62
CA LEU A 400 -15.77 -5.51 15.34
C LEU A 400 -15.07 -6.48 14.38
N VAL A 401 -14.20 -7.38 14.88
CA VAL A 401 -13.58 -8.43 14.05
C VAL A 401 -14.65 -9.36 13.49
N ILE A 402 -15.54 -9.86 14.35
CA ILE A 402 -16.64 -10.74 13.91
C ILE A 402 -17.55 -10.00 12.94
N GLY A 403 -17.92 -8.75 13.22
CA GLY A 403 -18.73 -7.92 12.34
C GLY A 403 -18.09 -7.71 10.96
N SER A 404 -16.78 -7.53 10.90
CA SER A 404 -16.06 -7.35 9.64
C SER A 404 -16.10 -8.59 8.73
N GLN A 405 -16.27 -9.79 9.30
CA GLN A 405 -16.39 -11.06 8.57
C GLN A 405 -17.82 -11.39 8.15
N VAL A 406 -18.81 -10.95 8.93
CA VAL A 406 -20.23 -11.21 8.67
C VAL A 406 -20.79 -10.25 7.61
N PHE A 407 -20.38 -8.98 7.64
CA PHE A 407 -20.79 -8.02 6.62
C PHE A 407 -19.91 -8.17 5.37
N PRO A 408 -20.50 -8.37 4.16
CA PRO A 408 -19.73 -8.62 2.96
C PRO A 408 -18.72 -7.49 2.70
N THR A 409 -17.46 -7.87 2.55
CA THR A 409 -16.29 -7.00 2.44
C THR A 409 -16.23 -6.16 1.14
N ARG A 410 -17.21 -6.24 0.27
CA ARG A 410 -17.29 -5.47 -0.99
C ARG A 410 -17.62 -3.98 -0.82
N GLY A 411 -17.68 -3.49 0.42
CA GLY A 411 -17.88 -2.07 0.72
C GLY A 411 -16.79 -1.52 1.65
N THR A 412 -16.74 -0.20 1.81
CA THR A 412 -15.79 0.54 2.66
C THR A 412 -15.88 0.20 4.16
N TYR A 413 -16.92 -0.48 4.61
CA TYR A 413 -17.19 -0.71 6.04
C TYR A 413 -16.30 -1.77 6.68
N GLY A 414 -16.04 -2.89 6.02
CA GLY A 414 -15.21 -3.97 6.57
C GLY A 414 -13.78 -3.56 6.90
N PRO A 415 -13.04 -2.96 5.97
CA PRO A 415 -11.70 -2.41 6.23
C PRO A 415 -11.67 -1.37 7.34
N GLY A 416 -12.66 -0.48 7.41
CA GLY A 416 -12.78 0.53 8.46
C GLY A 416 -12.96 -0.09 9.86
N MET A 417 -13.76 -1.14 9.99
CA MET A 417 -13.95 -1.87 11.25
C MET A 417 -12.63 -2.51 11.74
N LEU A 418 -11.84 -3.09 10.85
CA LEU A 418 -10.55 -3.69 11.22
C LEU A 418 -9.53 -2.64 11.64
N LEU A 419 -9.50 -1.46 11.00
CA LEU A 419 -8.65 -0.34 11.42
C LEU A 419 -9.01 0.15 12.83
N ILE A 420 -10.30 0.34 13.11
CA ILE A 420 -10.76 0.72 14.44
C ILE A 420 -10.39 -0.36 15.47
N THR A 421 -10.52 -1.63 15.10
CA THR A 421 -10.12 -2.75 15.95
C THR A 421 -8.66 -2.69 16.35
N VAL A 422 -7.75 -2.41 15.41
CA VAL A 422 -6.31 -2.27 15.72
C VAL A 422 -6.08 -1.15 16.76
N ILE A 423 -6.72 -0.01 16.58
CA ILE A 423 -6.61 1.12 17.54
C ILE A 423 -7.12 0.71 18.93
N LEU A 424 -8.28 0.03 19.00
CA LEU A 424 -8.85 -0.42 20.27
C LEU A 424 -7.98 -1.45 20.96
N VAL A 425 -7.40 -2.40 20.22
CA VAL A 425 -6.48 -3.42 20.75
C VAL A 425 -5.22 -2.76 21.30
N LEU A 426 -4.65 -1.77 20.60
CA LEU A 426 -3.48 -1.03 21.09
C LEU A 426 -3.80 -0.22 22.34
N LEU A 427 -4.95 0.44 22.41
CA LEU A 427 -5.38 1.15 23.62
C LEU A 427 -5.61 0.19 24.80
N ALA A 428 -6.25 -0.95 24.54
CA ALA A 428 -6.41 -2.01 25.55
C ALA A 428 -5.06 -2.52 26.05
N PHE A 429 -4.10 -2.74 25.13
CA PHE A 429 -2.76 -3.17 25.47
C PHE A 429 -2.03 -2.14 26.35
N ILE A 430 -2.07 -0.86 26.03
CA ILE A 430 -1.47 0.21 26.85
C ILE A 430 -2.05 0.20 28.28
N LEU A 431 -3.35 -0.07 28.42
CA LEU A 431 -3.99 -0.15 29.74
C LEU A 431 -3.52 -1.34 30.57
N ILE A 432 -3.43 -2.54 29.99
CA ILE A 432 -3.05 -3.77 30.72
C ILE A 432 -1.54 -3.91 30.91
N PHE A 433 -0.73 -3.21 30.11
CA PHE A 433 0.70 -3.38 29.99
C PHE A 433 1.49 -3.35 31.30
N PRO A 434 1.25 -2.40 32.25
CA PRO A 434 1.95 -2.39 33.53
C PRO A 434 1.72 -3.66 34.37
N ILE A 435 0.52 -4.25 34.25
CA ILE A 435 0.16 -5.48 34.96
C ILE A 435 0.93 -6.66 34.32
N LEU A 436 0.95 -6.73 32.99
CA LEU A 436 1.67 -7.78 32.24
C LEU A 436 3.17 -7.76 32.55
N VAL A 437 3.79 -6.58 32.50
CA VAL A 437 5.22 -6.42 32.81
C VAL A 437 5.52 -6.81 34.25
N THR A 438 4.70 -6.39 35.23
CA THR A 438 4.91 -6.74 36.62
C THR A 438 4.80 -8.25 36.87
N LYS A 439 3.79 -8.91 36.27
CA LYS A 439 3.61 -10.37 36.41
C LYS A 439 4.74 -11.12 35.68
N GLY A 440 5.10 -10.69 34.46
CA GLY A 440 6.17 -11.29 33.68
C GLY A 440 7.52 -11.21 34.36
N LEU A 441 7.87 -10.05 34.94
CA LEU A 441 9.10 -9.89 35.72
C LEU A 441 9.12 -10.78 36.97
N LYS A 442 8.02 -10.85 37.72
CA LYS A 442 7.97 -11.75 38.90
C LYS A 442 8.14 -13.21 38.51
N TRP A 443 7.56 -13.62 37.40
CA TRP A 443 7.68 -14.97 36.87
C TRP A 443 9.11 -15.27 36.36
N SER A 444 9.78 -14.32 35.69
CA SER A 444 11.12 -14.50 35.14
C SER A 444 12.25 -14.39 36.15
N LEU A 445 12.03 -13.83 37.36
CA LEU A 445 13.05 -13.61 38.39
C LEU A 445 13.87 -14.86 38.74
N PRO A 446 13.26 -16.04 39.08
CA PRO A 446 14.02 -17.22 39.51
C PRO A 446 14.88 -17.81 38.36
N TYR A 447 14.34 -17.76 37.13
CA TYR A 447 15.05 -18.25 35.92
C TYR A 447 16.19 -17.31 35.55
N GLY A 448 15.93 -15.99 35.56
CA GLY A 448 16.90 -14.96 35.24
C GLY A 448 18.08 -14.94 36.20
N GLN A 449 17.90 -15.23 37.48
CA GLN A 449 18.99 -15.35 38.45
C GLN A 449 19.94 -16.51 38.12
N LYS A 450 19.42 -17.66 37.70
CA LYS A 450 20.21 -18.83 37.31
C LYS A 450 21.05 -18.60 36.07
N ILE A 451 20.48 -17.87 35.08
CA ILE A 451 21.12 -17.67 33.76
C ILE A 451 22.06 -16.46 33.78
N PHE A 452 21.63 -15.32 34.32
CA PHE A 452 22.33 -14.01 34.19
C PHE A 452 23.00 -13.55 35.51
N GLY A 453 22.89 -14.32 36.59
CA GLY A 453 23.61 -14.06 37.85
C GLY A 453 22.90 -13.09 38.81
N LYS A 454 23.61 -12.79 39.95
CA LYS A 454 23.07 -11.97 41.04
C LYS A 454 22.81 -10.53 40.67
N GLU A 455 23.60 -9.94 39.78
CA GLU A 455 23.43 -8.54 39.30
C GLU A 455 22.14 -8.37 38.52
N PHE A 456 21.77 -9.35 37.68
CA PHE A 456 20.47 -9.34 36.96
C PHE A 456 19.28 -9.42 37.94
N TYR A 457 19.38 -10.27 38.95
CA TYR A 457 18.35 -10.39 39.97
C TYR A 457 18.11 -9.05 40.70
N ILE A 458 19.20 -8.37 41.10
CA ILE A 458 19.12 -7.03 41.73
C ILE A 458 18.47 -6.03 40.76
N ALA A 459 18.88 -6.04 39.52
CA ALA A 459 18.33 -5.15 38.49
C ALA A 459 16.81 -5.39 38.30
N ALA A 460 16.40 -6.63 38.15
CA ALA A 460 14.99 -7.00 37.96
C ALA A 460 14.12 -6.72 39.18
N LYS A 461 14.63 -7.04 40.41
CA LYS A 461 13.96 -6.77 41.68
C LYS A 461 13.77 -5.27 41.93
N ASN A 462 14.75 -4.44 41.55
CA ASN A 462 14.66 -2.98 41.65
C ASN A 462 13.71 -2.39 40.60
N LEU A 463 13.41 -3.11 39.53
CA LEU A 463 12.53 -2.67 38.47
C LEU A 463 11.05 -2.87 38.81
N ILE A 464 10.69 -3.96 39.47
CA ILE A 464 9.30 -4.29 39.83
C ILE A 464 8.57 -3.14 40.53
N PRO A 465 9.10 -2.53 41.61
CA PRO A 465 8.43 -1.41 42.27
C PRO A 465 8.25 -0.17 41.38
N GLN A 466 9.05 -0.06 40.34
CA GLN A 466 9.12 1.13 39.47
C GLN A 466 8.47 0.89 38.09
N VAL A 467 7.90 -0.30 37.87
CA VAL A 467 7.26 -0.62 36.59
C VAL A 467 6.29 0.46 36.18
N ARG A 468 5.45 0.97 37.09
CA ARG A 468 4.45 2.01 36.78
C ARG A 468 5.09 3.33 36.31
N LYS A 469 6.24 3.70 36.85
CA LYS A 469 7.00 4.93 36.47
C LYS A 469 7.70 4.73 35.13
N ASN A 470 8.22 3.53 34.90
CA ASN A 470 9.05 3.22 33.74
C ASN A 470 8.27 2.55 32.58
N THR A 471 6.97 2.29 32.77
CA THR A 471 6.10 1.69 31.75
C THR A 471 6.13 2.46 30.44
N MET A 472 6.16 3.79 30.49
CA MET A 472 6.19 4.61 29.28
C MET A 472 7.43 4.35 28.41
N ILE A 473 8.59 4.14 29.06
CA ILE A 473 9.84 3.83 28.33
C ILE A 473 9.73 2.52 27.58
N ILE A 474 9.21 1.47 28.25
CA ILE A 474 9.06 0.16 27.64
C ILE A 474 8.00 0.21 26.52
N LEU A 475 6.91 0.97 26.70
CA LEU A 475 5.88 1.17 25.67
C LEU A 475 6.40 1.89 24.44
N ILE A 476 7.31 2.86 24.62
CA ILE A 476 7.95 3.56 23.49
C ILE A 476 8.79 2.57 22.66
N ILE A 477 9.58 1.72 23.32
CA ILE A 477 10.35 0.67 22.67
C ILE A 477 9.43 -0.33 21.96
N CYS A 478 8.40 -0.79 22.68
CA CYS A 478 7.39 -1.69 22.14
C CYS A 478 6.71 -1.10 20.88
N GLY A 479 6.35 0.19 20.91
CA GLY A 479 5.74 0.87 19.79
C GLY A 479 6.64 0.90 18.54
N LEU A 480 7.92 1.22 18.68
CA LEU A 480 8.88 1.15 17.56
C LEU A 480 8.90 -0.25 16.93
N ILE A 481 8.95 -1.28 17.79
CA ILE A 481 8.98 -2.66 17.30
C ILE A 481 7.64 -3.06 16.67
N ILE A 482 6.51 -2.61 17.20
CA ILE A 482 5.19 -2.84 16.58
C ILE A 482 5.17 -2.30 15.13
N ILE A 483 5.61 -1.06 14.93
CA ILE A 483 5.66 -0.45 13.59
C ILE A 483 6.61 -1.22 12.69
N THR A 484 7.79 -1.57 13.20
CA THR A 484 8.79 -2.33 12.44
C THR A 484 8.24 -3.69 12.01
N VAL A 485 7.65 -4.44 12.92
CA VAL A 485 7.09 -5.78 12.65
C VAL A 485 5.92 -5.69 11.69
N PHE A 486 4.93 -4.85 12.01
CA PHE A 486 3.76 -4.65 11.16
C PHE A 486 4.14 -4.23 9.75
N GLY A 487 4.94 -3.18 9.63
CA GLY A 487 5.28 -2.63 8.32
C GLY A 487 6.14 -3.59 7.50
N SER A 488 7.19 -4.20 8.09
CA SER A 488 8.08 -5.11 7.37
C SER A 488 7.35 -6.37 6.89
N ILE A 489 6.48 -6.94 7.72
CA ILE A 489 5.70 -8.12 7.35
C ILE A 489 4.68 -7.76 6.25
N THR A 490 3.96 -6.65 6.40
CA THR A 490 2.98 -6.22 5.40
C THR A 490 3.64 -6.01 4.04
N PHE A 491 4.76 -5.27 3.99
CA PHE A 491 5.49 -5.06 2.74
C PHE A 491 6.02 -6.36 2.15
N ARG A 492 6.61 -7.23 2.97
CA ARG A 492 7.13 -8.52 2.50
C ARG A 492 6.02 -9.43 1.98
N THR A 493 4.88 -9.44 2.65
CA THR A 493 3.69 -10.19 2.22
C THR A 493 3.18 -9.70 0.87
N ILE A 494 3.04 -8.38 0.68
CA ILE A 494 2.64 -7.79 -0.60
C ILE A 494 3.64 -8.15 -1.71
N GLN A 495 4.95 -8.05 -1.44
CA GLN A 495 5.99 -8.41 -2.41
C GLN A 495 5.90 -9.88 -2.82
N VAL A 496 5.82 -10.79 -1.86
CA VAL A 496 5.77 -12.24 -2.14
C VAL A 496 4.48 -12.62 -2.87
N ASN A 497 3.34 -12.03 -2.50
CA ASN A 497 2.08 -12.27 -3.18
C ASN A 497 2.11 -11.74 -4.62
N GLY A 498 2.66 -10.55 -4.86
CA GLY A 498 2.87 -9.99 -6.18
C GLY A 498 3.79 -10.86 -7.05
N LEU A 499 4.93 -11.31 -6.52
CA LEU A 499 5.83 -12.23 -7.23
C LEU A 499 5.19 -13.61 -7.46
N THR A 500 4.35 -14.08 -6.54
CA THR A 500 3.61 -15.35 -6.71
C THR A 500 2.57 -15.21 -7.81
N TYR A 501 1.91 -14.05 -7.94
CA TYR A 501 1.01 -13.76 -9.04
C TYR A 501 1.76 -13.78 -10.38
N LEU A 502 2.88 -13.05 -10.48
CA LEU A 502 3.73 -13.07 -11.68
C LEU A 502 4.20 -14.48 -12.04
N LYS A 503 4.58 -15.30 -11.04
CA LYS A 503 4.97 -16.70 -11.29
C LYS A 503 3.83 -17.56 -11.83
N LYS A 504 2.59 -17.24 -11.49
CA LYS A 504 1.41 -17.91 -12.06
C LYS A 504 1.14 -17.48 -13.48
N GLU A 505 1.33 -16.20 -13.80
CA GLU A 505 1.15 -15.64 -15.13
C GLU A 505 2.24 -16.17 -16.08
N TYR A 506 3.49 -16.19 -15.62
CA TYR A 506 4.63 -16.72 -16.38
C TYR A 506 4.82 -18.20 -16.11
N VAL A 507 3.99 -19.01 -16.75
CA VAL A 507 4.11 -20.48 -16.69
C VAL A 507 5.41 -20.94 -17.34
N MET A 508 5.86 -20.21 -18.38
CA MET A 508 7.15 -20.36 -19.06
C MET A 508 7.98 -19.09 -18.94
N PRO A 509 9.31 -19.18 -19.08
CA PRO A 509 10.21 -18.02 -18.91
C PRO A 509 9.92 -16.85 -19.84
N ILE A 510 9.39 -17.11 -21.04
CA ILE A 510 9.10 -16.09 -22.04
C ILE A 510 7.65 -16.24 -22.50
N ILE A 511 6.99 -15.10 -22.63
CA ILE A 511 5.65 -14.98 -23.21
C ILE A 511 5.76 -14.07 -24.42
N VAL A 512 5.22 -14.54 -25.55
CA VAL A 512 5.06 -13.79 -26.78
C VAL A 512 3.57 -13.54 -27.00
N GLU A 513 3.17 -12.29 -27.04
CA GLU A 513 1.79 -11.86 -27.20
C GLU A 513 1.65 -10.99 -28.45
N THR A 514 0.42 -10.82 -28.92
CA THR A 514 0.14 -9.83 -29.94
C THR A 514 -0.10 -8.46 -29.32
N ARG A 515 0.19 -7.38 -30.06
CA ARG A 515 -0.13 -6.00 -29.67
C ARG A 515 -1.53 -5.58 -30.07
N SER A 516 -2.14 -6.29 -31.01
CA SER A 516 -3.46 -5.96 -31.52
C SER A 516 -4.35 -7.19 -31.52
N ASP A 517 -5.64 -6.99 -31.29
CA ASP A 517 -6.67 -7.98 -31.44
C ASP A 517 -6.94 -8.20 -32.93
N ASN A 518 -7.48 -9.35 -33.33
CA ASN A 518 -7.83 -9.73 -34.71
C ASN A 518 -6.61 -9.86 -35.67
N LEU A 519 -5.68 -10.70 -35.31
CA LEU A 519 -4.51 -11.02 -36.16
C LEU A 519 -4.80 -12.14 -37.13
N LYS A 520 -4.55 -11.89 -38.41
CA LYS A 520 -4.39 -12.93 -39.45
C LYS A 520 -2.93 -13.42 -39.48
N ILE A 521 -2.35 -13.74 -38.34
CA ILE A 521 -1.09 -14.49 -38.31
C ILE A 521 -1.41 -15.96 -38.43
N ASP A 522 -0.71 -16.62 -39.34
CA ASP A 522 -0.66 -18.06 -39.29
C ASP A 522 0.06 -18.52 -38.02
N THR A 523 -0.74 -18.96 -37.04
CA THR A 523 -0.28 -19.34 -35.73
C THR A 523 0.69 -20.52 -35.77
N GLU A 524 0.50 -21.44 -36.73
CA GLU A 524 1.37 -22.61 -36.89
C GLU A 524 2.71 -22.19 -37.50
N GLU A 525 2.71 -21.28 -38.48
CA GLU A 525 3.93 -20.76 -39.08
C GLU A 525 4.77 -20.00 -38.07
N LEU A 526 4.13 -19.12 -37.29
CA LEU A 526 4.83 -18.38 -36.23
C LEU A 526 5.40 -19.30 -35.16
N THR A 527 4.63 -20.30 -34.74
CA THR A 527 5.07 -21.29 -33.75
C THR A 527 6.30 -22.04 -34.23
N LYS A 528 6.31 -22.52 -35.49
CA LYS A 528 7.46 -23.19 -36.10
C LYS A 528 8.68 -22.29 -36.17
N LYS A 529 8.52 -21.03 -36.63
CA LYS A 529 9.62 -20.05 -36.70
C LYS A 529 10.24 -19.79 -35.33
N VAL A 530 9.43 -19.70 -34.29
CA VAL A 530 9.93 -19.50 -32.90
C VAL A 530 10.62 -20.77 -32.39
N GLU A 531 10.13 -21.97 -32.74
CA GLU A 531 10.75 -23.23 -32.35
C GLU A 531 12.11 -23.49 -33.00
N GLU A 532 12.30 -23.03 -34.23
CA GLU A 532 13.55 -23.17 -34.98
C GLU A 532 14.69 -22.30 -34.44
N LEU A 533 14.39 -21.37 -33.51
CA LEU A 533 15.42 -20.50 -32.94
C LEU A 533 16.38 -21.27 -32.00
N PRO A 534 17.71 -21.02 -32.08
CA PRO A 534 18.72 -21.83 -31.40
C PRO A 534 18.59 -21.91 -29.88
N ASN A 535 18.11 -20.84 -29.26
CA ASN A 535 17.98 -20.75 -27.82
C ASN A 535 16.58 -21.12 -27.28
N VAL A 536 15.66 -21.52 -28.16
CA VAL A 536 14.32 -22.01 -27.79
C VAL A 536 14.38 -23.53 -27.59
N LYS A 537 13.68 -24.04 -26.59
CA LYS A 537 13.53 -25.50 -26.34
C LYS A 537 12.18 -26.01 -26.82
N SER A 538 11.12 -25.31 -26.48
CA SER A 538 9.76 -25.68 -26.82
C SER A 538 8.83 -24.47 -26.78
N VAL A 539 7.78 -24.53 -27.57
CA VAL A 539 6.76 -23.48 -27.66
C VAL A 539 5.38 -24.10 -27.52
N SER A 540 4.50 -23.48 -26.73
CA SER A 540 3.08 -23.83 -26.66
C SER A 540 2.22 -22.64 -27.05
N ASN A 541 1.29 -22.86 -27.94
CA ASN A 541 0.34 -21.86 -28.40
C ASN A 541 -0.95 -21.92 -27.57
N ILE A 542 -1.49 -20.75 -27.23
CA ILE A 542 -2.80 -20.59 -26.60
C ILE A 542 -3.62 -19.62 -27.47
N SER A 543 -4.82 -20.03 -27.86
CA SER A 543 -5.72 -19.17 -28.61
C SER A 543 -6.30 -18.04 -27.77
N SER A 544 -6.91 -17.07 -28.42
CA SER A 544 -7.74 -16.05 -27.77
C SER A 544 -8.83 -16.69 -26.91
N GLN A 545 -9.27 -15.95 -25.88
CA GLN A 545 -10.33 -16.40 -25.01
C GLN A 545 -11.70 -16.20 -25.66
N SER A 546 -12.53 -17.23 -25.59
CA SER A 546 -13.95 -17.15 -25.88
C SER A 546 -14.77 -17.54 -24.66
N THR A 547 -16.03 -17.14 -24.62
CA THR A 547 -16.93 -17.44 -23.51
C THR A 547 -17.87 -18.57 -23.88
N ALA A 548 -17.94 -19.60 -23.04
CA ALA A 548 -18.91 -20.66 -23.11
C ALA A 548 -19.79 -20.69 -21.87
N ARG A 549 -20.89 -21.42 -21.95
CA ARG A 549 -21.80 -21.64 -20.84
C ARG A 549 -21.79 -23.12 -20.45
N LEU A 550 -21.67 -23.37 -19.14
CA LEU A 550 -21.79 -24.73 -18.61
C LEU A 550 -23.29 -25.08 -18.49
N LEU A 551 -23.71 -26.07 -19.27
CA LEU A 551 -25.13 -26.50 -19.34
C LEU A 551 -25.47 -27.56 -18.30
N THR A 552 -24.51 -28.10 -17.58
CA THR A 552 -24.65 -29.25 -16.67
C THR A 552 -25.07 -28.86 -15.25
N SER A 553 -25.08 -27.56 -14.89
CA SER A 553 -25.42 -27.07 -13.55
C SER A 553 -26.76 -26.33 -13.56
N GLU A 554 -27.51 -26.41 -12.46
CA GLU A 554 -28.73 -25.64 -12.22
C GLU A 554 -28.47 -24.11 -12.30
N ASN A 555 -27.21 -23.69 -12.08
CA ASN A 555 -26.74 -22.34 -12.31
C ASN A 555 -25.97 -22.29 -13.62
N ASN A 556 -26.57 -21.74 -14.64
CA ASN A 556 -25.94 -21.47 -15.94
C ASN A 556 -24.65 -20.60 -15.80
N THR A 557 -23.54 -21.22 -15.43
CA THR A 557 -22.29 -20.50 -15.11
C THR A 557 -21.45 -20.30 -16.37
N GLY A 558 -21.04 -19.06 -16.65
CA GLY A 558 -20.14 -18.73 -17.74
C GLY A 558 -18.72 -19.23 -17.44
N VAL A 559 -18.05 -19.77 -18.45
CA VAL A 559 -16.65 -20.19 -18.43
C VAL A 559 -15.92 -19.60 -19.63
N ASN A 560 -14.79 -18.97 -19.39
CA ASN A 560 -13.91 -18.46 -20.45
C ASN A 560 -12.98 -19.58 -20.87
N TYR A 561 -12.95 -19.93 -22.13
CA TYR A 561 -12.10 -20.99 -22.62
C TYR A 561 -11.08 -20.48 -23.65
N SER A 562 -9.92 -21.12 -23.66
CA SER A 562 -8.92 -21.00 -24.73
C SER A 562 -8.65 -22.39 -25.28
N VAL A 563 -8.27 -22.43 -26.54
CA VAL A 563 -7.92 -23.69 -27.21
C VAL A 563 -6.42 -23.88 -27.16
N VAL A 564 -5.97 -25.06 -26.77
CA VAL A 564 -4.55 -25.41 -26.57
C VAL A 564 -4.25 -26.82 -27.01
N ASP A 565 -3.02 -27.11 -27.35
CA ASP A 565 -2.54 -28.48 -27.49
C ASP A 565 -2.25 -29.08 -26.10
N ILE A 566 -3.25 -29.78 -25.54
CA ILE A 566 -3.15 -30.39 -24.20
C ILE A 566 -1.98 -31.39 -24.13
N LYS A 567 -1.72 -32.15 -25.18
CA LYS A 567 -0.62 -33.11 -25.24
C LYS A 567 0.74 -32.43 -25.14
N ARG A 568 0.87 -31.30 -25.80
CA ARG A 568 2.11 -30.50 -25.79
C ARG A 568 2.34 -29.87 -24.40
N LEU A 569 1.29 -29.34 -23.75
CA LEU A 569 1.39 -28.83 -22.37
C LEU A 569 1.80 -29.94 -21.39
N GLN A 570 1.34 -31.19 -21.60
CA GLN A 570 1.78 -32.34 -20.79
C GLN A 570 3.25 -32.69 -21.04
N GLN A 571 3.71 -32.68 -22.29
CA GLN A 571 5.11 -32.95 -22.64
C GLN A 571 6.06 -31.89 -22.03
N GLN A 572 5.60 -30.67 -21.89
CA GLN A 572 6.33 -29.56 -21.24
C GLN A 572 6.28 -29.60 -19.72
N GLY A 573 5.56 -30.55 -19.12
CA GLY A 573 5.40 -30.69 -17.67
C GLY A 573 4.48 -29.63 -17.04
N LEU A 574 3.71 -28.92 -17.85
CA LEU A 574 2.76 -27.89 -17.37
C LEU A 574 1.44 -28.49 -16.90
N LEU A 575 1.09 -29.62 -17.41
CA LEU A 575 -0.06 -30.44 -16.98
C LEU A 575 0.44 -31.82 -16.58
N GLU A 576 -0.14 -32.39 -15.53
CA GLU A 576 0.12 -33.75 -15.10
C GLU A 576 -0.34 -34.72 -16.17
N GLN A 577 0.33 -35.88 -16.28
CA GLN A 577 -0.13 -36.96 -17.18
C GLN A 577 -1.39 -37.59 -16.60
N PHE A 578 -2.46 -37.64 -17.39
CA PHE A 578 -3.71 -38.22 -16.95
C PHE A 578 -3.67 -39.73 -17.11
N PRO A 579 -4.23 -40.53 -16.17
CA PRO A 579 -4.43 -41.93 -16.38
C PRO A 579 -5.37 -42.15 -17.58
N TYR A 580 -4.88 -42.83 -18.60
CA TYR A 580 -5.58 -43.11 -19.83
C TYR A 580 -6.73 -44.07 -19.55
N ASN A 581 -7.97 -43.58 -19.46
CA ASN A 581 -9.14 -44.46 -19.46
C ASN A 581 -9.64 -44.61 -20.90
N LYS A 582 -9.79 -45.84 -21.38
CA LYS A 582 -10.22 -46.20 -22.76
C LYS A 582 -11.54 -45.56 -23.24
N LYS A 583 -12.29 -44.89 -22.37
CA LYS A 583 -13.53 -44.16 -22.68
C LYS A 583 -13.34 -42.72 -23.10
N THR A 584 -12.17 -42.13 -22.91
CA THR A 584 -11.86 -40.77 -23.39
C THR A 584 -11.30 -40.86 -24.79
N THR A 585 -12.16 -40.77 -25.80
CA THR A 585 -11.76 -40.48 -27.18
C THR A 585 -10.92 -39.20 -27.14
N SER A 586 -9.81 -39.19 -27.89
CA SER A 586 -8.75 -38.16 -27.82
C SER A 586 -9.19 -36.73 -28.12
N ASN A 587 -10.45 -36.49 -28.43
CA ASN A 587 -10.92 -35.27 -29.05
C ASN A 587 -11.77 -34.36 -28.15
N ASN A 588 -12.27 -34.84 -26.98
CA ASN A 588 -13.20 -34.03 -26.14
C ASN A 588 -12.67 -33.84 -24.72
N ARG A 589 -11.47 -33.30 -24.58
CA ARG A 589 -10.87 -33.06 -23.29
C ARG A 589 -11.03 -31.60 -22.89
N VAL A 590 -11.32 -31.37 -21.61
CA VAL A 590 -11.32 -30.08 -21.00
C VAL A 590 -10.46 -30.06 -19.73
N VAL A 591 -9.70 -28.99 -19.55
CA VAL A 591 -8.97 -28.72 -18.33
C VAL A 591 -9.64 -27.50 -17.67
N LEU A 592 -10.09 -27.66 -16.43
CA LEU A 592 -10.77 -26.61 -15.68
C LEU A 592 -9.87 -26.10 -14.55
N SER A 593 -10.01 -24.85 -14.15
CA SER A 593 -9.36 -24.42 -12.92
C SER A 593 -9.93 -25.18 -11.73
N LYS A 594 -9.09 -25.55 -10.76
CA LYS A 594 -9.51 -26.26 -9.54
C LYS A 594 -10.62 -25.52 -8.80
N LYS A 595 -10.51 -24.19 -8.68
CA LYS A 595 -11.51 -23.37 -8.02
C LYS A 595 -12.86 -23.36 -8.74
N PHE A 596 -12.86 -23.39 -10.08
CA PHE A 596 -14.08 -23.49 -10.86
C PHE A 596 -14.75 -24.87 -10.68
N ALA A 597 -13.94 -25.93 -10.72
CA ALA A 597 -14.42 -27.28 -10.50
C ALA A 597 -15.01 -27.46 -9.10
N GLU A 598 -14.34 -27.00 -8.06
CA GLU A 598 -14.84 -27.04 -6.67
C GLU A 598 -16.13 -26.22 -6.49
N LYS A 599 -16.19 -24.99 -7.03
CA LYS A 599 -17.36 -24.11 -6.94
C LYS A 599 -18.62 -24.71 -7.60
N ASN A 600 -18.45 -25.47 -8.68
CA ASN A 600 -19.53 -26.10 -9.43
C ASN A 600 -19.70 -27.60 -9.12
N ASN A 601 -19.04 -28.11 -8.06
CA ASN A 601 -19.07 -29.52 -7.65
C ASN A 601 -18.72 -30.53 -8.79
N LEU A 602 -17.77 -30.14 -9.66
CA LEU A 602 -17.31 -30.94 -10.78
C LEU A 602 -16.13 -31.82 -10.38
N LYS A 603 -16.11 -33.05 -10.87
CA LYS A 603 -15.08 -34.06 -10.58
C LYS A 603 -14.28 -34.47 -11.81
N LEU A 604 -13.04 -34.88 -11.61
CA LEU A 604 -12.18 -35.46 -12.65
C LEU A 604 -12.89 -36.68 -13.28
N GLY A 605 -12.83 -36.76 -14.61
CA GLY A 605 -13.48 -37.80 -15.38
C GLY A 605 -14.99 -37.61 -15.63
N GLN A 606 -15.58 -36.58 -15.07
CA GLN A 606 -16.97 -36.20 -15.30
C GLN A 606 -17.12 -35.57 -16.68
N THR A 607 -18.21 -35.88 -17.38
CA THR A 607 -18.58 -35.24 -18.63
C THR A 607 -19.36 -33.97 -18.33
N ILE A 608 -19.00 -32.88 -18.99
CA ILE A 608 -19.70 -31.61 -18.96
C ILE A 608 -20.20 -31.22 -20.34
N HIS A 609 -21.34 -30.53 -20.38
CA HIS A 609 -21.92 -30.02 -21.61
C HIS A 609 -21.62 -28.50 -21.68
N LEU A 610 -20.97 -28.07 -22.77
CA LEU A 610 -20.68 -26.69 -23.04
C LEU A 610 -21.56 -26.16 -24.18
N GLY A 611 -22.09 -24.96 -24.00
CA GLY A 611 -22.83 -24.24 -25.02
C GLY A 611 -22.15 -22.92 -25.34
N LEU A 612 -22.17 -22.51 -26.60
CA LEU A 612 -21.71 -21.21 -27.05
C LEU A 612 -22.88 -20.28 -27.23
N TYR A 613 -22.65 -18.97 -26.98
CA TYR A 613 -23.61 -17.98 -27.37
C TYR A 613 -23.70 -17.87 -28.89
N ALA A 614 -24.92 -17.89 -29.42
CA ALA A 614 -25.13 -17.62 -30.85
C ALA A 614 -24.70 -16.16 -31.13
N GLN A 615 -24.11 -15.97 -32.32
CA GLN A 615 -23.81 -14.62 -32.83
C GLN A 615 -24.87 -14.19 -33.81
N ASP A 616 -25.19 -12.90 -33.84
CA ASP A 616 -26.01 -12.32 -34.89
C ASP A 616 -25.21 -12.10 -36.18
N GLN A 617 -25.85 -11.62 -37.22
CA GLN A 617 -25.20 -11.35 -38.51
C GLN A 617 -24.05 -10.31 -38.44
N ASN A 618 -23.93 -9.58 -37.33
CA ASN A 618 -22.90 -8.57 -37.08
C ASN A 618 -21.81 -9.06 -36.12
N GLY A 619 -21.88 -10.34 -35.67
CA GLY A 619 -20.92 -10.91 -34.74
C GLY A 619 -21.21 -10.66 -33.27
N PHE A 620 -22.34 -10.05 -32.91
CA PHE A 620 -22.70 -9.83 -31.51
C PHE A 620 -23.31 -11.09 -30.87
N TYR A 621 -22.91 -11.35 -29.64
CA TYR A 621 -23.42 -12.50 -28.88
C TYR A 621 -24.89 -12.32 -28.48
N ILE A 622 -25.72 -13.27 -28.85
CA ILE A 622 -27.13 -13.35 -28.46
C ILE A 622 -27.18 -14.14 -27.15
N THR A 623 -27.31 -13.44 -26.01
CA THR A 623 -27.25 -14.06 -24.67
C THR A 623 -28.40 -15.01 -24.37
N GLU A 624 -29.51 -14.89 -25.09
CA GLU A 624 -30.70 -15.74 -24.94
C GLU A 624 -30.65 -17.01 -25.77
N LYS A 625 -29.75 -17.09 -26.76
CA LYS A 625 -29.66 -18.24 -27.67
C LYS A 625 -28.32 -18.97 -27.51
N ILE A 626 -28.36 -20.12 -26.86
CA ILE A 626 -27.20 -20.97 -26.63
C ILE A 626 -27.23 -22.14 -27.63
N ILE A 627 -26.13 -22.31 -28.32
CA ILE A 627 -25.93 -23.47 -29.24
C ILE A 627 -25.10 -24.50 -28.48
N PRO A 628 -25.59 -25.74 -28.26
CA PRO A 628 -24.79 -26.80 -27.67
C PRO A 628 -23.59 -27.10 -28.57
N LYS A 629 -22.37 -27.07 -28.03
CA LYS A 629 -21.14 -27.33 -28.80
C LYS A 629 -20.64 -28.76 -28.63
N GLY A 630 -20.96 -29.42 -27.53
CA GLY A 630 -20.59 -30.80 -27.30
C GLY A 630 -20.30 -31.15 -25.85
N ASP A 631 -19.92 -32.40 -25.69
CA ASP A 631 -19.61 -33.04 -24.42
C ASP A 631 -18.11 -33.13 -24.25
N TYR A 632 -17.63 -32.64 -23.11
CA TYR A 632 -16.21 -32.63 -22.77
C TYR A 632 -15.96 -33.36 -21.46
N VAL A 633 -14.89 -34.17 -21.43
CA VAL A 633 -14.47 -34.88 -20.21
C VAL A 633 -13.42 -34.08 -19.47
N ILE A 634 -13.66 -33.84 -18.19
CA ILE A 634 -12.72 -33.13 -17.32
C ILE A 634 -11.48 -34.01 -17.15
N SER A 635 -10.38 -33.59 -17.77
CA SER A 635 -9.12 -34.33 -17.77
C SER A 635 -8.16 -33.90 -16.68
N ALA A 636 -8.21 -32.63 -16.25
CA ALA A 636 -7.40 -32.09 -15.13
C ALA A 636 -8.05 -30.87 -14.49
N THR A 637 -7.65 -30.65 -13.25
CA THR A 637 -8.03 -29.45 -12.48
C THR A 637 -6.80 -28.86 -11.80
N PRO A 638 -5.88 -28.18 -12.55
CA PRO A 638 -4.67 -27.61 -11.99
C PRO A 638 -4.98 -26.43 -11.05
N ASP A 639 -4.14 -26.28 -10.02
CA ASP A 639 -4.20 -25.14 -9.07
C ASP A 639 -3.67 -23.83 -9.68
N HIS A 640 -2.87 -23.93 -10.72
CA HIS A 640 -2.18 -22.85 -11.43
C HIS A 640 -2.28 -23.11 -12.93
N LEU A 641 -2.06 -22.21 -13.76
CA LEU A 641 -2.23 -22.22 -15.21
C LEU A 641 -3.53 -21.56 -15.68
N LEU A 642 -4.59 -21.64 -14.90
CA LEU A 642 -5.92 -21.15 -15.23
C LEU A 642 -6.44 -20.25 -14.10
N ASP A 643 -7.05 -19.13 -14.45
CA ASP A 643 -7.79 -18.30 -13.52
C ASP A 643 -9.15 -18.91 -13.15
N HIS A 644 -9.84 -18.28 -12.20
CA HIS A 644 -11.02 -18.84 -11.52
C HIS A 644 -12.12 -19.40 -12.43
N ASN A 645 -12.34 -18.78 -13.60
CA ASN A 645 -13.41 -19.15 -14.53
C ASN A 645 -12.85 -19.54 -15.90
N GLN A 646 -11.61 -19.99 -15.97
CA GLN A 646 -10.96 -20.36 -17.22
C GLN A 646 -10.94 -21.88 -17.43
N ALA A 647 -10.98 -22.26 -18.71
CA ALA A 647 -10.87 -23.63 -19.19
C ALA A 647 -9.93 -23.70 -20.39
N PHE A 648 -9.26 -24.85 -20.55
CA PHE A 648 -8.58 -25.19 -21.79
C PHE A 648 -9.32 -26.32 -22.52
N LEU A 649 -9.57 -26.12 -23.79
CA LEU A 649 -10.12 -27.13 -24.71
C LEU A 649 -9.02 -27.59 -25.64
N ASP A 650 -9.06 -28.89 -26.04
CA ASP A 650 -8.04 -29.46 -26.92
C ASP A 650 -8.15 -28.92 -28.34
N LEU A 651 -7.02 -28.59 -28.96
CA LEU A 651 -6.89 -28.07 -30.34
C LEU A 651 -7.50 -28.97 -31.41
N LYS A 652 -7.60 -30.30 -31.15
CA LYS A 652 -8.15 -31.26 -32.08
C LYS A 652 -9.66 -31.17 -32.35
N ASN A 653 -10.35 -30.33 -31.61
CA ASN A 653 -11.75 -30.02 -31.80
C ASN A 653 -11.90 -28.90 -32.83
N ASN A 654 -12.01 -29.19 -34.12
CA ASN A 654 -12.22 -28.27 -35.24
C ASN A 654 -12.88 -26.92 -34.81
N PHE A 655 -12.09 -26.02 -34.31
CA PHE A 655 -12.47 -24.63 -34.12
C PHE A 655 -11.98 -23.87 -35.34
N GLU A 656 -12.88 -23.56 -36.23
CA GLU A 656 -12.65 -22.61 -37.31
C GLU A 656 -12.37 -21.23 -36.69
N ASP A 657 -11.34 -20.54 -37.16
CA ASP A 657 -10.93 -19.19 -36.74
C ASP A 657 -10.33 -19.06 -35.32
N LEU A 658 -9.29 -19.83 -34.99
CA LEU A 658 -8.49 -19.61 -33.79
C LEU A 658 -7.52 -18.47 -33.99
N GLU A 659 -7.86 -17.31 -33.44
CA GLU A 659 -6.95 -16.20 -33.43
C GLU A 659 -5.77 -16.44 -32.46
N PHE A 660 -4.58 -16.02 -32.90
CA PHE A 660 -3.38 -16.05 -32.07
C PHE A 660 -3.56 -15.14 -30.83
N TYR A 661 -3.26 -15.66 -29.65
CA TYR A 661 -3.27 -14.86 -28.43
C TYR A 661 -1.89 -14.83 -27.82
N ARG A 662 -1.31 -16.00 -27.48
CA ARG A 662 -0.09 -16.08 -26.69
C ARG A 662 0.71 -17.33 -27.00
N LEU A 663 2.06 -17.19 -27.11
CA LEU A 663 2.98 -18.31 -27.06
C LEU A 663 3.68 -18.34 -25.70
N TYR A 664 3.70 -19.50 -25.08
CA TYR A 664 4.58 -19.82 -23.97
C TYR A 664 5.85 -20.47 -24.50
N VAL A 665 7.01 -19.84 -24.22
CA VAL A 665 8.29 -20.27 -24.77
C VAL A 665 9.23 -20.70 -23.64
N ASP A 666 9.67 -21.97 -23.66
CA ASP A 666 10.79 -22.44 -22.85
C ASP A 666 12.08 -22.22 -23.61
N SER A 667 13.16 -21.86 -22.90
CA SER A 667 14.41 -21.48 -23.49
C SER A 667 15.63 -22.03 -22.76
N LYS A 668 16.73 -22.25 -23.50
CA LYS A 668 18.04 -22.62 -22.95
C LYS A 668 18.71 -21.40 -22.30
N ASN A 669 18.57 -20.22 -22.95
CA ASN A 669 19.04 -18.93 -22.46
C ASN A 669 17.97 -17.87 -22.73
N VAL A 670 17.31 -17.41 -21.67
CA VAL A 670 16.18 -16.46 -21.74
C VAL A 670 16.56 -15.17 -22.46
N LYS A 671 17.71 -14.56 -22.14
CA LYS A 671 18.13 -13.29 -22.73
C LYS A 671 18.44 -13.39 -24.22
N ALA A 672 19.09 -14.48 -24.64
CA ALA A 672 19.38 -14.74 -26.04
C ALA A 672 18.10 -15.03 -26.82
N ALA A 673 17.23 -15.89 -26.29
CA ALA A 673 15.95 -16.25 -26.91
C ALA A 673 15.02 -15.01 -27.06
N VAL A 674 14.93 -14.15 -26.05
CA VAL A 674 14.19 -12.88 -26.16
C VAL A 674 14.71 -12.03 -27.31
N LYS A 675 16.02 -11.88 -27.44
CA LYS A 675 16.63 -11.09 -28.53
C LYS A 675 16.39 -11.71 -29.90
N GLU A 676 16.46 -13.05 -30.01
CA GLU A 676 16.18 -13.78 -31.26
C GLU A 676 14.71 -13.62 -31.66
N ILE A 677 13.76 -13.80 -30.71
CA ILE A 677 12.33 -13.61 -30.98
C ILE A 677 12.03 -12.13 -31.28
N GLU A 678 12.71 -11.17 -30.62
CA GLU A 678 12.60 -9.75 -31.01
C GLU A 678 13.10 -9.47 -32.44
N GLY A 679 14.03 -10.25 -32.95
CA GLY A 679 14.47 -10.19 -34.36
C GLY A 679 13.33 -10.52 -35.33
N LEU A 680 12.39 -11.38 -34.98
CA LEU A 680 11.22 -11.68 -35.80
C LEU A 680 10.23 -10.51 -35.92
N LYS A 681 10.37 -9.47 -35.12
CA LYS A 681 9.54 -8.23 -35.23
C LYS A 681 9.70 -7.53 -36.57
N SER A 682 10.77 -7.80 -37.33
CA SER A 682 10.91 -7.30 -38.70
C SER A 682 9.88 -7.91 -39.67
N GLN A 683 9.45 -9.16 -39.41
CA GLN A 683 8.43 -9.88 -40.19
C GLN A 683 7.06 -9.80 -39.49
N TYR A 684 7.05 -9.81 -38.16
CA TYR A 684 5.86 -9.78 -37.31
C TYR A 684 5.97 -8.61 -36.32
N PRO A 685 5.78 -7.36 -36.78
CA PRO A 685 5.97 -6.16 -35.95
C PRO A 685 4.95 -6.04 -34.82
N GLU A 686 3.86 -6.78 -34.89
CA GLU A 686 2.82 -6.90 -33.87
C GLU A 686 3.21 -7.71 -32.64
N LEU A 687 4.34 -8.43 -32.69
CA LEU A 687 4.74 -9.27 -31.55
C LEU A 687 5.26 -8.41 -30.38
N LYS A 688 4.80 -8.74 -29.22
CA LYS A 688 5.31 -8.27 -27.92
C LYS A 688 5.94 -9.43 -27.18
N VAL A 689 7.22 -9.29 -26.87
CA VAL A 689 7.98 -10.30 -26.13
C VAL A 689 8.19 -9.80 -24.70
N SER A 690 7.85 -10.61 -23.73
CA SER A 690 8.06 -10.35 -22.32
C SER A 690 8.72 -11.54 -21.62
N SER A 691 9.59 -11.30 -20.65
CA SER A 691 10.25 -12.35 -19.89
C SER A 691 9.95 -12.23 -18.40
N TYR A 692 9.87 -13.37 -17.72
CA TYR A 692 9.65 -13.45 -16.29
C TYR A 692 10.68 -12.60 -15.50
N ASP A 693 11.96 -12.73 -15.85
CA ASP A 693 13.04 -12.00 -15.17
C ASP A 693 12.89 -10.48 -15.26
N GLN A 694 12.46 -9.99 -16.44
CA GLN A 694 12.23 -8.56 -16.64
C GLN A 694 11.02 -8.08 -15.84
N SER A 695 9.91 -8.82 -15.87
CA SER A 695 8.71 -8.48 -15.13
C SER A 695 8.94 -8.51 -13.61
N VAL A 696 9.70 -9.49 -13.12
CA VAL A 696 10.14 -9.55 -11.71
C VAL A 696 11.01 -8.35 -11.36
N LYS A 697 11.93 -7.94 -12.25
CA LYS A 697 12.77 -6.76 -12.03
C LYS A 697 11.94 -5.49 -11.93
N GLU A 698 11.01 -5.28 -12.86
CA GLU A 698 10.11 -4.12 -12.87
C GLU A 698 9.19 -4.08 -11.63
N ALA A 699 8.61 -5.22 -11.26
CA ALA A 699 7.80 -5.34 -10.05
C ALA A 699 8.62 -5.05 -8.77
N ASN A 700 9.85 -5.56 -8.68
CA ASN A 700 10.73 -5.28 -7.56
C ASN A 700 11.18 -3.80 -7.52
N GLU A 701 11.45 -3.16 -8.65
CA GLU A 701 11.78 -1.74 -8.71
C GLU A 701 10.64 -0.90 -8.13
N MET A 702 9.40 -1.14 -8.54
CA MET A 702 8.22 -0.47 -7.99
C MET A 702 8.03 -0.76 -6.49
N PHE A 703 8.29 -1.98 -6.06
CA PHE A 703 8.21 -2.37 -4.66
C PHE A 703 9.26 -1.65 -3.80
N TYR A 704 10.52 -1.65 -4.21
CA TYR A 704 11.61 -1.00 -3.47
C TYR A 704 11.46 0.52 -3.38
N GLN A 705 10.80 1.14 -4.34
CA GLN A 705 10.45 2.56 -4.27
C GLN A 705 9.55 2.85 -3.05
N ARG A 706 8.49 2.06 -2.88
CA ARG A 706 7.56 2.19 -1.74
C ARG A 706 8.23 1.80 -0.42
N TRP A 707 9.04 0.74 -0.46
CA TRP A 707 9.82 0.26 0.69
C TRP A 707 10.83 1.28 1.20
N GLY A 708 11.48 2.03 0.32
CA GLY A 708 12.43 3.07 0.67
C GLY A 708 11.84 4.15 1.58
N ILE A 709 10.62 4.59 1.31
CA ILE A 709 9.91 5.57 2.14
C ILE A 709 9.66 5.00 3.53
N PHE A 710 9.21 3.75 3.62
CA PHE A 710 8.96 3.10 4.89
C PHE A 710 10.22 2.91 5.73
N ILE A 711 11.35 2.55 5.12
CA ILE A 711 12.66 2.47 5.80
C ILE A 711 13.04 3.84 6.41
N VAL A 712 12.87 4.93 5.67
CA VAL A 712 13.14 6.28 6.19
C VAL A 712 12.29 6.58 7.43
N VAL A 713 11.02 6.21 7.42
CA VAL A 713 10.13 6.36 8.58
C VAL A 713 10.62 5.54 9.77
N ILE A 714 10.97 4.25 9.57
CA ILE A 714 11.49 3.39 10.64
C ILE A 714 12.79 3.97 11.22
N VAL A 715 13.74 4.35 10.37
CA VAL A 715 15.03 4.90 10.81
C VAL A 715 14.83 6.17 11.62
N THR A 716 13.98 7.08 11.15
CA THR A 716 13.70 8.34 11.85
C THR A 716 12.98 8.11 13.18
N LEU A 717 12.03 7.18 13.22
CA LEU A 717 11.38 6.74 14.47
C LEU A 717 12.35 6.07 15.42
N ALA A 718 13.25 5.23 14.92
CA ALA A 718 14.27 4.58 15.73
C ALA A 718 15.19 5.60 16.39
N VAL A 719 15.66 6.60 15.64
CA VAL A 719 16.47 7.70 16.17
C VAL A 719 15.70 8.48 17.22
N SER A 720 14.45 8.88 16.94
CA SER A 720 13.59 9.60 17.89
C SER A 720 13.35 8.80 19.17
N THR A 721 13.05 7.52 19.01
CA THR A 721 12.83 6.58 20.13
C THR A 721 14.10 6.42 20.95
N MET A 722 15.27 6.24 20.32
CA MET A 722 16.55 6.14 21.02
C MET A 722 16.86 7.38 21.83
N VAL A 723 16.65 8.57 21.26
CA VAL A 723 16.83 9.85 21.99
C VAL A 723 15.89 9.93 23.18
N GLY A 724 14.59 9.61 23.01
CA GLY A 724 13.59 9.63 24.08
C GLY A 724 13.90 8.62 25.21
N VAL A 725 14.22 7.39 24.84
CA VAL A 725 14.56 6.31 25.76
C VAL A 725 15.86 6.60 26.50
N PHE A 726 16.90 7.06 25.76
CA PHE A 726 18.18 7.43 26.37
C PHE A 726 17.98 8.53 27.42
N ASN A 727 17.29 9.62 27.06
CA ASN A 727 17.02 10.71 27.97
C ASN A 727 16.26 10.23 29.23
N SER A 728 15.22 9.44 29.06
CA SER A 728 14.39 8.95 30.14
C SER A 728 15.13 7.94 31.05
N LEU A 729 15.87 6.99 30.48
CA LEU A 729 16.65 6.00 31.22
C LEU A 729 17.87 6.62 31.90
N ALA A 730 18.61 7.48 31.22
CA ALA A 730 19.77 8.18 31.80
C ALA A 730 19.35 8.93 33.05
N ASN A 731 18.22 9.67 32.98
CA ASN A 731 17.74 10.41 34.12
C ASN A 731 17.21 9.50 35.26
N ASN A 732 16.58 8.38 34.95
CA ASN A 732 16.17 7.38 35.94
C ASN A 732 17.38 6.80 36.68
N ILE A 733 18.45 6.50 35.96
CA ILE A 733 19.72 6.00 36.53
C ILE A 733 20.38 7.08 37.39
N TYR A 734 20.47 8.33 36.90
CA TYR A 734 21.00 9.46 37.69
C TYR A 734 20.19 9.74 38.97
N SER A 735 18.89 9.57 38.95
CA SER A 735 18.03 9.74 40.17
C SER A 735 18.32 8.70 41.24
N LYS A 736 18.90 7.56 40.87
CA LYS A 736 19.27 6.45 41.76
C LYS A 736 20.74 6.45 42.21
N ARG A 737 21.47 7.50 41.88
CA ARG A 737 22.92 7.57 42.21
C ARG A 737 23.18 7.33 43.71
N LYS A 738 22.34 7.83 44.63
CA LYS A 738 22.44 7.57 46.06
C LYS A 738 22.23 6.10 46.41
N GLU A 739 21.25 5.41 45.81
CA GLU A 739 21.03 3.99 46.02
C GLU A 739 22.27 3.17 45.55
N PHE A 740 22.88 3.55 44.42
CA PHE A 740 24.13 2.92 43.97
C PHE A 740 25.32 3.23 44.89
N ALA A 741 25.41 4.44 45.47
CA ALA A 741 26.42 4.78 46.44
C ALA A 741 26.28 3.96 47.74
N VAL A 742 25.06 3.77 48.24
CA VAL A 742 24.76 2.89 49.39
C VAL A 742 25.17 1.42 49.08
N LEU A 743 24.84 0.91 47.87
CA LEU A 743 25.26 -0.44 47.48
C LEU A 743 26.79 -0.56 47.41
N ARG A 744 27.52 0.49 47.00
CA ARG A 744 28.98 0.54 47.04
C ARG A 744 29.51 0.53 48.48
N ALA A 745 28.90 1.32 49.37
CA ALA A 745 29.23 1.35 50.79
C ALA A 745 29.03 -0.04 51.48
N MET A 746 28.04 -0.82 50.97
CA MET A 746 27.81 -2.19 51.39
C MET A 746 28.76 -3.23 50.75
N GLY A 747 29.79 -2.80 50.01
CA GLY A 747 30.82 -3.67 49.44
C GLY A 747 30.66 -4.07 47.99
N MET A 748 29.68 -3.51 47.24
CA MET A 748 29.62 -3.77 45.82
C MET A 748 30.71 -3.05 45.03
N THR A 749 31.38 -3.79 44.15
CA THR A 749 32.44 -3.22 43.30
C THR A 749 31.83 -2.28 42.20
N PRO A 750 32.60 -1.28 41.73
CA PRO A 750 32.15 -0.43 40.60
C PRO A 750 31.81 -1.23 39.35
N LYS A 751 32.48 -2.39 39.10
CA LYS A 751 32.19 -3.30 37.99
C LYS A 751 30.82 -3.96 38.14
N SER A 752 30.45 -4.39 39.35
CA SER A 752 29.12 -4.99 39.62
C SER A 752 28.01 -3.98 39.47
N ILE A 753 28.20 -2.73 39.92
CA ILE A 753 27.22 -1.68 39.72
C ILE A 753 27.00 -1.35 38.25
N ARG A 754 28.08 -1.33 37.45
CA ARG A 754 27.99 -1.17 36.00
C ARG A 754 27.15 -2.31 35.37
N LYS A 755 27.41 -3.57 35.77
CA LYS A 755 26.60 -4.72 35.32
C LYS A 755 25.14 -4.59 35.71
N VAL A 756 24.82 -4.13 36.94
CA VAL A 756 23.42 -3.88 37.38
C VAL A 756 22.74 -2.84 36.48
N ILE A 757 23.43 -1.71 36.19
CA ILE A 757 22.87 -0.66 35.34
C ILE A 757 22.62 -1.17 33.91
N LEU A 758 23.59 -1.85 33.30
CA LEU A 758 23.46 -2.43 31.96
C LEU A 758 22.38 -3.52 31.90
N SER A 759 22.29 -4.38 32.92
CA SER A 759 21.24 -5.39 33.03
C SER A 759 19.85 -4.75 33.12
N GLN A 760 19.72 -3.66 33.85
CA GLN A 760 18.46 -2.93 33.95
C GLN A 760 18.03 -2.33 32.60
N VAL A 761 18.96 -1.71 31.86
CA VAL A 761 18.69 -1.15 30.53
C VAL A 761 18.29 -2.26 29.54
N ASN A 762 19.11 -3.32 29.46
CA ASN A 762 18.84 -4.43 28.56
C ASN A 762 17.50 -5.11 28.86
N LEU A 763 17.11 -5.18 30.14
CA LEU A 763 15.82 -5.75 30.55
C LEU A 763 14.62 -4.90 30.08
N TYR A 764 14.74 -3.56 30.12
CA TYR A 764 13.72 -2.67 29.52
C TYR A 764 13.57 -2.92 28.02
N ILE A 765 14.69 -3.01 27.32
CA ILE A 765 14.69 -3.21 25.86
C ILE A 765 14.13 -4.59 25.53
N THR A 766 14.57 -5.65 26.19
CA THR A 766 14.10 -7.01 25.92
C THR A 766 12.62 -7.17 26.13
N ILE A 767 12.07 -6.60 27.22
CA ILE A 767 10.63 -6.61 27.48
C ILE A 767 9.88 -5.86 26.39
N GLY A 768 10.36 -4.66 26.02
CA GLY A 768 9.76 -3.84 24.96
C GLY A 768 9.79 -4.56 23.61
N VAL A 769 10.90 -5.21 23.26
CA VAL A 769 11.06 -6.01 22.03
C VAL A 769 10.10 -7.19 21.99
N ILE A 770 10.08 -8.02 23.05
CA ILE A 770 9.21 -9.21 23.10
C ILE A 770 7.74 -8.80 22.97
N CYS A 771 7.31 -7.83 23.78
CA CYS A 771 5.93 -7.35 23.74
C CYS A 771 5.62 -6.68 22.38
N GLY A 772 6.57 -5.96 21.81
CA GLY A 772 6.44 -5.31 20.50
C GLY A 772 6.29 -6.30 19.35
N ILE A 773 7.06 -7.38 19.36
CA ILE A 773 6.93 -8.46 18.35
C ILE A 773 5.56 -9.12 18.47
N VAL A 774 5.14 -9.51 19.66
CA VAL A 774 3.84 -10.17 19.87
C VAL A 774 2.69 -9.26 19.41
N MET A 775 2.70 -8.00 19.81
CA MET A 775 1.66 -7.04 19.42
C MET A 775 1.73 -6.67 17.94
N GLY A 776 2.93 -6.54 17.37
CA GLY A 776 3.11 -6.30 15.95
C GLY A 776 2.59 -7.43 15.08
N LEU A 777 2.84 -8.68 15.47
CA LEU A 777 2.25 -9.86 14.81
C LEU A 777 0.73 -9.86 14.91
N LEU A 778 0.17 -9.55 16.10
CA LEU A 778 -1.28 -9.51 16.31
C LEU A 778 -1.94 -8.42 15.43
N VAL A 779 -1.36 -7.23 15.38
CA VAL A 779 -1.83 -6.15 14.49
C VAL A 779 -1.79 -6.58 13.02
N THR A 780 -0.71 -7.23 12.60
CA THR A 780 -0.57 -7.72 11.22
C THR A 780 -1.61 -8.79 10.90
N LEU A 781 -1.86 -9.73 11.81
CA LEU A 781 -2.88 -10.77 11.63
C LEU A 781 -4.29 -10.18 11.51
N ILE A 782 -4.64 -9.18 12.32
CA ILE A 782 -5.95 -8.50 12.21
C ILE A 782 -6.11 -7.87 10.83
N LEU A 783 -5.07 -7.25 10.30
CA LEU A 783 -5.15 -6.56 9.01
C LEU A 783 -5.12 -7.53 7.82
N LEU A 784 -4.47 -8.69 7.95
CA LEU A 784 -4.52 -9.74 6.93
C LEU A 784 -5.92 -10.35 6.73
N LEU A 785 -6.84 -10.13 7.67
CA LEU A 785 -8.26 -10.47 7.45
C LEU A 785 -8.91 -9.62 6.35
N MET A 786 -8.31 -8.49 5.97
CA MET A 786 -8.79 -7.67 4.84
C MET A 786 -8.49 -8.31 3.49
N ASP A 787 -7.32 -8.93 3.36
CA ASP A 787 -6.87 -9.58 2.13
C ASP A 787 -6.06 -10.84 2.51
N PRO A 788 -6.69 -12.00 2.59
CA PRO A 788 -6.04 -13.25 2.99
C PRO A 788 -5.06 -13.71 1.91
N GLY A 789 -3.80 -13.35 2.09
CA GLY A 789 -2.66 -13.80 1.28
C GLY A 789 -1.69 -14.70 2.07
N LYS A 790 -0.60 -15.10 1.43
CA LYS A 790 0.48 -15.83 2.11
C LYS A 790 1.15 -14.90 3.12
N PHE A 791 1.10 -15.27 4.38
CA PHE A 791 1.78 -14.55 5.47
C PHE A 791 3.27 -14.83 5.45
N VAL A 792 4.10 -13.79 5.32
CA VAL A 792 5.56 -13.92 5.24
C VAL A 792 6.24 -12.99 6.24
N ILE A 793 6.96 -13.58 7.20
CA ILE A 793 7.69 -12.83 8.22
C ILE A 793 9.02 -12.34 7.65
N ASP A 794 9.27 -11.04 7.72
CA ASP A 794 10.56 -10.42 7.40
C ASP A 794 11.47 -10.38 8.63
N TYR A 795 12.04 -11.54 8.99
CA TYR A 795 12.94 -11.67 10.15
C TYR A 795 14.23 -10.87 9.99
N LYS A 796 14.68 -10.58 8.75
CA LYS A 796 15.93 -9.82 8.51
C LYS A 796 15.80 -8.37 8.98
N THR A 797 14.73 -7.69 8.56
CA THR A 797 14.48 -6.30 8.97
C THR A 797 14.19 -6.21 10.47
N ILE A 798 13.38 -7.11 11.01
CA ILE A 798 13.05 -7.12 12.44
C ILE A 798 14.34 -7.32 13.26
N LEU A 799 15.14 -8.33 12.91
CA LEU A 799 16.40 -8.63 13.62
C LEU A 799 17.40 -7.47 13.52
N SER A 800 17.51 -6.82 12.34
CA SER A 800 18.43 -5.70 12.16
C SER A 800 18.09 -4.51 13.07
N VAL A 801 16.80 -4.19 13.21
CA VAL A 801 16.34 -3.10 14.09
C VAL A 801 16.55 -3.47 15.56
N VAL A 802 16.24 -4.70 15.97
CA VAL A 802 16.44 -5.18 17.35
C VAL A 802 17.92 -5.15 17.71
N VAL A 803 18.79 -5.71 16.85
CA VAL A 803 20.24 -5.74 17.09
C VAL A 803 20.82 -4.32 17.13
N SER A 804 20.45 -3.45 16.18
CA SER A 804 20.93 -2.07 16.17
C SER A 804 20.52 -1.33 17.45
N MET A 805 19.30 -1.53 17.92
CA MET A 805 18.80 -0.93 19.16
C MET A 805 19.56 -1.44 20.40
N LEU A 806 19.83 -2.74 20.50
CA LEU A 806 20.61 -3.33 21.59
C LEU A 806 22.06 -2.85 21.59
N VAL A 807 22.70 -2.81 20.41
CA VAL A 807 24.10 -2.36 20.29
C VAL A 807 24.23 -0.89 20.66
N VAL A 808 23.40 -0.01 20.07
CA VAL A 808 23.49 1.43 20.34
C VAL A 808 23.17 1.75 21.80
N SER A 809 22.14 1.14 22.36
CA SER A 809 21.79 1.37 23.78
C SER A 809 22.87 0.86 24.73
N THR A 810 23.43 -0.34 24.48
CA THR A 810 24.51 -0.89 25.30
C THR A 810 25.76 -0.01 25.25
N PHE A 811 26.10 0.52 24.07
CA PHE A 811 27.22 1.43 23.89
C PHE A 811 27.01 2.75 24.69
N LEU A 812 25.85 3.42 24.49
CA LEU A 812 25.52 4.65 25.17
C LEU A 812 25.49 4.49 26.70
N PHE A 813 24.83 3.43 27.19
CA PHE A 813 24.72 3.22 28.63
C PHE A 813 25.99 2.64 29.27
N SER A 814 26.89 2.04 28.50
CA SER A 814 28.23 1.70 28.98
C SER A 814 29.00 2.96 29.37
N TYR A 815 28.89 4.05 28.58
CA TYR A 815 29.50 5.32 28.90
C TYR A 815 28.88 5.95 30.19
N VAL A 816 27.55 6.03 30.25
CA VAL A 816 26.82 6.58 31.41
C VAL A 816 27.12 5.78 32.67
N SER A 817 27.14 4.46 32.60
CA SER A 817 27.42 3.59 33.74
C SER A 817 28.85 3.72 34.26
N ARG A 818 29.84 3.93 33.36
CA ARG A 818 31.24 4.24 33.76
C ARG A 818 31.31 5.52 34.56
N LYS A 819 30.62 6.60 34.10
CA LYS A 819 30.61 7.89 34.76
C LYS A 819 29.99 7.82 36.17
N ILE A 820 28.89 7.08 36.32
CA ILE A 820 28.21 6.96 37.63
C ILE A 820 28.95 6.05 38.58
N SER A 821 29.52 4.92 38.12
CA SER A 821 30.25 3.96 38.96
C SER A 821 31.62 4.46 39.43
N GLY A 822 32.19 5.46 38.77
CA GLY A 822 33.49 6.05 39.07
C GLY A 822 33.47 7.29 39.97
N GLN A 823 32.29 7.80 40.35
CA GLN A 823 32.19 8.99 41.20
C GLN A 823 32.56 8.72 42.64
N ASP A 824 33.13 9.72 43.34
CA ASP A 824 33.55 9.60 44.73
C ASP A 824 32.36 9.38 45.68
N LEU A 825 32.49 8.38 46.54
CA LEU A 825 31.44 7.93 47.48
C LEU A 825 31.03 9.04 48.48
N SER A 826 32.01 9.77 48.98
CA SER A 826 31.78 10.84 49.95
C SER A 826 30.95 11.98 49.38
N ILE A 827 31.17 12.38 48.13
CA ILE A 827 30.46 13.43 47.43
C ILE A 827 29.02 13.01 47.14
N GLU A 828 28.78 11.72 46.80
CA GLU A 828 27.46 11.20 46.44
C GLU A 828 26.56 10.99 47.68
N LEU A 829 27.15 10.66 48.86
CA LEU A 829 26.40 10.49 50.11
C LEU A 829 26.10 11.82 50.82
N THR A 830 27.02 12.81 50.72
CA THR A 830 26.89 14.11 51.40
C THR A 830 26.15 15.20 50.63
N ASN A 831 26.14 15.12 49.26
CA ASN A 831 25.46 16.14 48.44
C ASN A 831 23.95 15.92 48.40
N ASP A 832 23.23 16.62 49.27
CA ASP A 832 21.75 16.68 49.22
C ASP A 832 21.18 17.70 48.21
N ASN A 833 22.05 18.59 47.64
CA ASN A 833 21.59 19.78 46.89
C ASN A 833 22.44 20.17 45.66
N LYS A 834 22.64 19.26 44.73
CA LYS A 834 22.99 19.78 43.38
C LYS A 834 22.24 19.09 42.26
#